data_b30a48d03bf2cc6fa7b0539ed8e00fbb
#
_entry.id   b30a48d03bf2cc6fa7b0539ed8e00fbb
#
_cell.length_a   1.000
_cell.length_b   1.000
_cell.length_c   1.000
_cell.angle_alpha   90.00
_cell.angle_beta   90.00
_cell.angle_gamma   90.00
#
_symmetry.space_group_name_H-M   'P 1'
#
loop_
_entity.id
_entity.type
_entity.pdbx_description
1 polymer ?
#
loop_
_entity_poly.entity_id
_entity_poly.type
_entity_poly.pdbx_seq_one_letter_code
_entity_poly.pdbx_strand_id
1 'polypeptide(L)'
;FNMTYYQLICGLDLTLFPSYYEPWGYTPLESLAFGVPTVTTTLAGFGLWINKYYKQENVSALVVNRNDDNYDCVVKDIAQEIENRCNLDKKQRDFARENAKNISKIALWDNQIGYYKMAYSEALRRIDLNKIKLIKKMEERDNITYKRDIANNPNWSRVIVSKRLPKKLERLDEIAKNLWWCWNQEAIELFESIDADLCETCDGNPIMLLDKLSLQKYQELENDEVFLKKLDNVYNMFTQYMQQKREMEGAKIAYFSMEYGLHKSLKIYSGGLGVLAGDYLKEASDMAVPMTAVGLLYRYGYFTQKLSAQGDQVASYEPQDFTKLPVTPIRDNNGNWVTIGVALPGRTMTARLWRVDVGRTELILLDTDHEDNLPEDKFVTHHLYGGDWENRLKQEMLLGIGGVRALRALNKDAQVYHLNEGHAAFIGLERLREYIINDNLTFSEALEVIKSSSLFTTHTPVPAGHDSFSEDILRAYISHYPDRLNISWETLMSLGKIDPDNKEEKFSMSNLASNMSQEINGVSWLHGEVSKDILSPLWPGYLPEELHVGYVTNGVHYPTWTAPEWKDIHSKVFGPDFGTHHYNKECFNGIYKVDNSTIWGTRNLLRSKLIKYIKRSLSQPECTTHYTPQQIVKIKETLREDILTIGFARRFATYKRANLLFADINRLDSIINNPSRPIQFIFAGKAHPADKAGQELIKKIVETSLLPQFIGKIVFIPGYDMTIAKYMIQGVDVWMNNPTRPMEASGTSGEKAVMNGVMHFSVLDGWWVEGYQEGAGWALPLENTYDDPKFQNELDAATIYNILENDIAPLYYNYNPKNLLPDGWIEVIKNTIAK
;
A
#
# COMPACT_ATOMS: atom_id res chain seq x y z
N PHE A 1 -43.38 35.53 4.92
CA PHE A 1 -42.52 36.61 4.45
C PHE A 1 -41.56 36.06 3.39
N ASN A 2 -41.54 36.69 2.21
CA ASN A 2 -40.60 36.28 1.14
C ASN A 2 -39.25 37.02 1.31
N MET A 3 -38.65 36.90 2.52
CA MET A 3 -37.41 37.57 2.93
C MET A 3 -36.47 36.56 3.53
N THR A 4 -35.18 36.75 3.28
CA THR A 4 -34.12 35.95 3.95
C THR A 4 -34.06 36.29 5.43
N TYR A 5 -33.51 35.35 6.24
CA TYR A 5 -33.35 35.52 7.67
C TYR A 5 -32.65 36.85 8.03
N TYR A 6 -31.57 37.17 7.38
CA TYR A 6 -30.82 38.40 7.63
C TYR A 6 -31.56 39.69 7.21
N GLN A 7 -32.40 39.64 6.19
CA GLN A 7 -33.25 40.76 5.81
C GLN A 7 -34.38 40.99 6.86
N LEU A 8 -34.89 39.90 7.43
CA LEU A 8 -35.90 39.96 8.45
C LEU A 8 -35.35 40.56 9.75
N ILE A 9 -34.18 40.08 10.20
CA ILE A 9 -33.55 40.54 11.46
C ILE A 9 -33.32 42.05 11.46
N CYS A 10 -32.82 42.62 10.37
CA CYS A 10 -32.57 44.06 10.28
C CYS A 10 -33.77 44.94 10.59
N GLY A 11 -34.98 44.43 10.40
CA GLY A 11 -36.26 45.13 10.62
C GLY A 11 -36.79 45.05 12.05
N LEU A 12 -36.16 44.28 12.93
CA LEU A 12 -36.62 44.09 14.30
C LEU A 12 -36.01 45.08 15.26
N ASP A 13 -36.74 45.38 16.35
CA ASP A 13 -36.25 46.22 17.45
C ASP A 13 -35.69 45.42 18.62
N LEU A 14 -36.05 44.11 18.70
CA LEU A 14 -35.56 43.17 19.68
C LEU A 14 -35.70 41.75 19.13
N THR A 15 -34.72 40.90 19.45
CA THR A 15 -34.79 39.45 19.18
C THR A 15 -34.76 38.68 20.49
N LEU A 16 -35.41 37.53 20.52
CA LEU A 16 -35.51 36.66 21.68
C LEU A 16 -35.00 35.26 21.35
N PHE A 17 -33.94 34.87 22.06
CA PHE A 17 -33.33 33.54 21.96
C PHE A 17 -33.24 32.90 23.33
N PRO A 18 -34.38 32.47 23.91
CA PRO A 18 -34.44 31.90 25.25
C PRO A 18 -33.98 30.45 25.28
N SER A 19 -32.74 30.20 24.83
CA SER A 19 -32.17 28.88 24.68
C SER A 19 -32.16 28.12 25.99
N TYR A 20 -32.50 26.83 25.94
CA TYR A 20 -32.39 25.92 27.06
C TYR A 20 -30.99 25.29 27.14
N TYR A 21 -30.37 25.05 26.01
CA TYR A 21 -28.97 24.64 25.87
C TYR A 21 -28.43 25.08 24.49
N GLU A 22 -27.33 25.83 24.52
CA GLU A 22 -26.64 26.19 23.30
C GLU A 22 -25.17 26.39 23.60
N PRO A 23 -24.22 25.59 22.96
CA PRO A 23 -22.82 25.67 23.30
C PRO A 23 -22.22 27.06 23.13
N TRP A 24 -22.63 27.81 22.11
CA TRP A 24 -22.24 29.20 21.91
C TRP A 24 -23.45 30.13 21.77
N GLY A 25 -24.19 30.10 20.66
CA GLY A 25 -25.29 31.01 20.34
C GLY A 25 -24.90 32.03 19.28
N TYR A 26 -24.85 31.58 18.01
CA TYR A 26 -24.56 32.49 16.90
C TYR A 26 -25.73 33.44 16.63
N THR A 27 -26.96 33.01 16.77
CA THR A 27 -28.14 33.79 16.45
C THR A 27 -28.29 35.09 17.30
N PRO A 28 -28.07 35.12 18.62
CA PRO A 28 -27.99 36.36 19.40
C PRO A 28 -26.80 37.22 19.01
N LEU A 29 -25.64 36.66 18.65
CA LEU A 29 -24.50 37.40 18.19
C LEU A 29 -24.75 38.07 16.83
N GLU A 30 -25.35 37.36 15.89
CA GLU A 30 -25.77 37.88 14.56
C GLU A 30 -26.77 39.02 14.74
N SER A 31 -27.74 38.89 15.62
CA SER A 31 -28.69 39.96 15.94
C SER A 31 -27.98 41.23 16.36
N LEU A 32 -27.01 41.11 17.29
CA LEU A 32 -26.20 42.25 17.72
C LEU A 32 -25.36 42.85 16.60
N ALA A 33 -24.84 42.02 15.71
CA ALA A 33 -24.06 42.48 14.56
C ALA A 33 -24.88 43.35 13.60
N PHE A 34 -26.16 43.06 13.44
CA PHE A 34 -27.11 43.88 12.70
C PHE A 34 -27.62 45.09 13.50
N GLY A 35 -27.17 45.29 14.71
CA GLY A 35 -27.57 46.36 15.57
C GLY A 35 -28.95 46.13 16.21
N VAL A 36 -29.38 44.94 16.34
CA VAL A 36 -30.64 44.58 16.97
C VAL A 36 -30.36 44.05 18.38
N PRO A 37 -30.82 44.70 19.44
CA PRO A 37 -30.70 44.17 20.78
C PRO A 37 -31.34 42.78 20.91
N THR A 38 -30.84 41.98 21.84
CA THR A 38 -31.22 40.59 21.96
C THR A 38 -31.38 40.13 23.41
N VAL A 39 -32.25 39.11 23.62
CA VAL A 39 -32.38 38.39 24.88
C VAL A 39 -31.84 36.98 24.68
N THR A 40 -30.95 36.53 25.57
CA THR A 40 -30.42 35.18 25.63
C THR A 40 -30.44 34.66 27.05
N THR A 41 -29.91 33.48 27.32
CA THR A 41 -29.92 32.89 28.67
C THR A 41 -28.54 32.51 29.17
N THR A 42 -28.47 32.19 30.45
CA THR A 42 -27.25 31.65 31.08
C THR A 42 -26.94 30.21 30.67
N LEU A 43 -27.84 29.55 29.92
CA LEU A 43 -27.62 28.21 29.35
C LEU A 43 -27.07 28.26 27.91
N ALA A 44 -26.83 29.45 27.38
CA ALA A 44 -26.08 29.69 26.14
C ALA A 44 -24.68 30.22 26.43
N GLY A 45 -23.67 29.67 25.78
CA GLY A 45 -22.28 30.08 25.93
C GLY A 45 -22.07 31.56 25.67
N PHE A 46 -22.76 32.12 24.68
CA PHE A 46 -22.73 33.54 24.35
C PHE A 46 -23.29 34.38 25.51
N GLY A 47 -24.37 33.95 26.18
CA GLY A 47 -24.92 34.61 27.34
C GLY A 47 -23.94 34.65 28.55
N LEU A 48 -23.28 33.52 28.79
CA LEU A 48 -22.24 33.47 29.83
C LEU A 48 -21.06 34.38 29.51
N TRP A 49 -20.66 34.43 28.22
CA TRP A 49 -19.59 35.31 27.75
C TRP A 49 -19.94 36.79 27.91
N ILE A 50 -21.17 37.20 27.57
CA ILE A 50 -21.68 38.58 27.80
C ILE A 50 -21.61 38.94 29.31
N ASN A 51 -22.11 38.05 30.18
CA ASN A 51 -22.07 38.27 31.62
C ASN A 51 -20.67 38.42 32.19
N LYS A 52 -19.70 37.70 31.59
CA LYS A 52 -18.28 37.77 32.02
C LYS A 52 -17.57 39.03 31.58
N TYR A 53 -17.79 39.49 30.37
CA TYR A 53 -16.98 40.55 29.77
C TYR A 53 -17.68 41.90 29.62
N TYR A 54 -19.04 41.93 29.64
CA TYR A 54 -19.82 43.13 29.34
C TYR A 54 -20.90 43.49 30.36
N LYS A 55 -20.93 42.91 31.52
CA LYS A 55 -22.01 43.03 32.50
C LYS A 55 -22.33 44.48 32.90
N GLN A 56 -21.36 45.36 32.93
CA GLN A 56 -21.51 46.76 33.36
C GLN A 56 -21.84 47.72 32.23
N GLU A 57 -21.47 47.39 30.99
CA GLU A 57 -21.63 48.26 29.82
C GLU A 57 -22.74 47.81 28.87
N ASN A 58 -23.43 46.73 29.18
CA ASN A 58 -24.35 46.06 28.33
C ASN A 58 -25.78 46.61 28.53
N VAL A 59 -26.27 47.32 27.49
CA VAL A 59 -27.66 47.75 27.37
C VAL A 59 -28.39 47.11 26.22
N SER A 60 -27.76 46.15 25.57
CA SER A 60 -28.24 45.58 24.26
C SER A 60 -28.37 44.07 24.26
N ALA A 61 -27.81 43.38 25.24
CA ALA A 61 -27.96 41.91 25.37
C ALA A 61 -28.37 41.55 26.76
N LEU A 62 -29.65 41.28 26.97
CA LEU A 62 -30.17 40.79 28.25
C LEU A 62 -29.85 39.31 28.38
N VAL A 63 -29.19 38.93 29.45
CA VAL A 63 -28.89 37.50 29.77
C VAL A 63 -29.77 37.09 30.95
N VAL A 64 -30.82 36.36 30.62
CA VAL A 64 -31.77 35.85 31.62
C VAL A 64 -31.17 34.63 32.33
N ASN A 65 -31.22 34.65 33.66
CA ASN A 65 -30.80 33.48 34.44
C ASN A 65 -31.82 32.35 34.26
N ARG A 66 -31.43 31.23 33.64
CA ARG A 66 -32.28 30.10 33.39
C ARG A 66 -31.72 28.80 33.99
N ASN A 67 -32.57 28.03 34.62
CA ASN A 67 -32.33 26.67 35.09
C ASN A 67 -33.62 25.85 34.97
N ASP A 68 -33.59 24.59 35.42
CA ASP A 68 -34.73 23.67 35.24
C ASP A 68 -35.98 24.08 36.01
N ASP A 69 -35.84 24.87 37.11
CA ASP A 69 -36.93 25.14 38.07
C ASP A 69 -37.47 26.59 37.98
N ASN A 70 -36.90 27.48 37.15
CA ASN A 70 -37.23 28.89 37.16
C ASN A 70 -38.01 29.41 35.95
N TYR A 71 -38.76 28.57 35.26
CA TYR A 71 -39.49 28.91 34.03
C TYR A 71 -40.34 30.18 34.14
N ASP A 72 -41.16 30.30 35.20
CA ASP A 72 -42.02 31.45 35.37
C ASP A 72 -41.25 32.75 35.60
N CYS A 73 -40.06 32.69 36.23
CA CYS A 73 -39.19 33.83 36.39
C CYS A 73 -38.62 34.25 35.03
N VAL A 74 -38.19 33.32 34.22
CA VAL A 74 -37.65 33.58 32.86
C VAL A 74 -38.69 34.28 32.00
N VAL A 75 -39.94 33.80 32.03
CA VAL A 75 -41.06 34.41 31.30
C VAL A 75 -41.28 35.88 31.76
N LYS A 76 -41.26 36.14 33.08
CA LYS A 76 -41.43 37.50 33.63
C LYS A 76 -40.27 38.41 33.24
N ASP A 77 -39.04 37.95 33.32
CA ASP A 77 -37.85 38.74 32.96
C ASP A 77 -37.87 39.09 31.45
N ILE A 78 -38.24 38.17 30.58
CA ILE A 78 -38.37 38.42 29.14
C ILE A 78 -39.51 39.43 28.88
N ALA A 79 -40.69 39.25 29.53
CA ALA A 79 -41.80 40.17 29.37
C ALA A 79 -41.45 41.60 29.85
N GLN A 80 -40.78 41.73 30.96
CA GLN A 80 -40.29 43.03 31.48
C GLN A 80 -39.31 43.69 30.51
N GLU A 81 -38.43 42.94 29.89
CA GLU A 81 -37.47 43.49 28.89
C GLU A 81 -38.22 43.97 27.65
N ILE A 82 -39.19 43.22 27.18
CA ILE A 82 -40.03 43.68 26.05
C ILE A 82 -40.70 45.00 26.38
N GLU A 83 -41.29 45.12 27.60
CA GLU A 83 -41.93 46.37 28.07
C GLU A 83 -40.91 47.50 28.16
N ASN A 84 -39.76 47.26 28.74
CA ASN A 84 -38.68 48.23 28.83
C ASN A 84 -38.28 48.76 27.45
N ARG A 85 -38.15 47.92 26.46
CA ARG A 85 -37.82 48.29 25.10
C ARG A 85 -38.88 49.09 24.37
N CYS A 86 -40.13 48.77 24.60
CA CYS A 86 -41.26 49.53 24.06
C CYS A 86 -41.28 50.96 24.54
N ASN A 87 -40.85 51.22 25.78
CA ASN A 87 -40.84 52.54 26.45
C ASN A 87 -39.62 53.40 26.13
N LEU A 88 -38.62 52.92 25.35
CA LEU A 88 -37.44 53.68 24.99
C LEU A 88 -37.75 54.79 24.00
N ASP A 89 -37.16 55.99 24.25
CA ASP A 89 -37.18 57.07 23.24
C ASP A 89 -36.26 56.76 22.05
N LYS A 90 -36.30 57.58 21.01
CA LYS A 90 -35.50 57.41 19.83
C LYS A 90 -33.97 57.42 20.11
N LYS A 91 -33.50 58.30 21.00
CA LYS A 91 -32.09 58.41 21.34
C LYS A 91 -31.60 57.16 22.09
N GLN A 92 -32.44 56.68 22.99
CA GLN A 92 -32.13 55.46 23.72
C GLN A 92 -32.12 54.22 22.83
N ARG A 93 -33.01 54.12 21.87
CA ARG A 93 -33.04 53.03 20.84
C ARG A 93 -31.81 53.08 19.95
N ASP A 94 -31.45 54.28 19.45
CA ASP A 94 -30.25 54.47 18.62
C ASP A 94 -28.99 54.09 19.41
N PHE A 95 -28.88 54.49 20.69
CA PHE A 95 -27.79 54.10 21.57
C PHE A 95 -27.69 52.59 21.80
N ALA A 96 -28.82 51.93 22.03
CA ALA A 96 -28.87 50.47 22.18
C ALA A 96 -28.47 49.75 20.89
N ARG A 97 -28.85 50.23 19.74
CA ARG A 97 -28.42 49.69 18.44
C ARG A 97 -26.92 49.86 18.21
N GLU A 98 -26.36 51.01 18.58
CA GLU A 98 -24.89 51.26 18.52
C GLU A 98 -24.13 50.36 19.50
N ASN A 99 -24.60 50.25 20.74
CA ASN A 99 -24.01 49.35 21.73
C ASN A 99 -24.04 47.88 21.27
N ALA A 100 -25.12 47.42 20.65
CA ALA A 100 -25.23 46.09 20.08
C ALA A 100 -24.11 45.80 19.03
N LYS A 101 -23.91 46.72 18.11
CA LYS A 101 -22.85 46.61 17.11
C LYS A 101 -21.45 46.60 17.76
N ASN A 102 -21.25 47.40 18.79
CA ASN A 102 -19.94 47.43 19.47
C ASN A 102 -19.62 46.15 20.24
N ILE A 103 -20.61 45.53 20.87
CA ILE A 103 -20.46 44.21 21.52
C ILE A 103 -20.11 43.15 20.45
N SER A 104 -20.77 43.16 19.31
CA SER A 104 -20.52 42.15 18.26
C SER A 104 -19.11 42.22 17.64
N LYS A 105 -18.50 43.45 17.57
CA LYS A 105 -17.17 43.63 17.01
C LYS A 105 -16.09 42.79 17.67
N ILE A 106 -16.22 42.51 18.96
CA ILE A 106 -15.20 41.80 19.74
C ILE A 106 -15.26 40.28 19.45
N ALA A 107 -16.41 39.79 19.00
CA ALA A 107 -16.54 38.42 18.55
C ALA A 107 -16.07 38.20 17.10
N LEU A 108 -15.58 39.23 16.41
CA LEU A 108 -15.01 39.07 15.05
C LEU A 108 -13.71 38.25 15.10
N TRP A 109 -13.46 37.52 14.02
CA TRP A 109 -12.29 36.69 13.87
C TRP A 109 -10.97 37.41 14.08
N ASP A 110 -10.90 38.69 13.72
CA ASP A 110 -9.68 39.53 13.98
C ASP A 110 -9.29 39.56 15.46
N ASN A 111 -10.25 39.49 16.35
CA ASN A 111 -10.02 39.42 17.80
C ASN A 111 -9.84 37.97 18.28
N GLN A 112 -10.65 37.05 17.78
CA GLN A 112 -10.66 35.66 18.24
C GLN A 112 -9.43 34.90 17.79
N ILE A 113 -8.88 35.18 16.59
CA ILE A 113 -7.69 34.52 16.06
C ILE A 113 -6.47 34.63 16.97
N GLY A 114 -6.43 35.71 17.78
CA GLY A 114 -5.37 35.90 18.78
C GLY A 114 -5.34 34.76 19.82
N TYR A 115 -6.49 34.34 20.29
CA TYR A 115 -6.61 33.25 21.26
C TYR A 115 -6.20 31.89 20.66
N TYR A 116 -6.54 31.65 19.40
CA TYR A 116 -6.06 30.43 18.69
C TYR A 116 -4.55 30.44 18.52
N LYS A 117 -3.96 31.58 18.14
CA LYS A 117 -2.50 31.73 18.07
C LYS A 117 -1.82 31.49 19.41
N MET A 118 -2.40 31.97 20.51
CA MET A 118 -1.90 31.68 21.85
C MET A 118 -2.00 30.19 22.19
N ALA A 119 -3.12 29.54 21.88
CA ALA A 119 -3.29 28.11 22.09
C ALA A 119 -2.27 27.28 21.28
N TYR A 120 -2.05 27.65 20.04
CA TYR A 120 -1.04 26.99 19.18
C TYR A 120 0.38 27.21 19.72
N SER A 121 0.70 28.42 20.17
CA SER A 121 2.01 28.72 20.77
C SER A 121 2.23 27.91 22.04
N GLU A 122 1.20 27.77 22.89
CA GLU A 122 1.29 26.97 24.11
C GLU A 122 1.42 25.45 23.78
N ALA A 123 0.71 24.95 22.79
CA ALA A 123 0.85 23.57 22.32
C ALA A 123 2.28 23.29 21.83
N LEU A 124 2.84 24.17 21.01
CA LEU A 124 4.23 24.08 20.53
C LEU A 124 5.23 24.13 21.69
N ARG A 125 5.04 25.06 22.66
CA ARG A 125 5.88 25.15 23.85
C ARG A 125 5.88 23.86 24.68
N ARG A 126 4.74 23.19 24.79
CA ARG A 126 4.64 21.88 25.49
C ARG A 126 5.40 20.78 24.77
N ILE A 127 5.38 20.77 23.43
CA ILE A 127 6.16 19.82 22.62
C ILE A 127 7.65 20.00 22.90
N ASP A 128 8.17 21.24 22.93
CA ASP A 128 9.56 21.51 23.18
C ASP A 128 9.98 21.12 24.61
N LEU A 129 9.14 21.39 25.61
CA LEU A 129 9.39 20.96 26.99
C LEU A 129 9.42 19.44 27.14
N ASN A 130 8.59 18.74 26.40
CA ASN A 130 8.54 17.27 26.42
C ASN A 130 9.78 16.67 25.75
N LYS A 131 10.26 17.27 24.65
CA LYS A 131 11.55 16.88 24.03
C LYS A 131 12.71 17.02 25.03
N ILE A 132 12.78 18.12 25.76
CA ILE A 132 13.83 18.33 26.76
C ILE A 132 13.72 17.33 27.91
N LYS A 133 12.50 17.02 28.39
CA LYS A 133 12.28 15.99 29.43
C LYS A 133 12.65 14.59 28.94
N LEU A 134 12.36 14.29 27.66
CA LEU A 134 12.71 13.00 27.05
C LEU A 134 14.23 12.82 26.97
N ILE A 135 14.96 13.85 26.50
CA ILE A 135 16.43 13.86 26.44
C ILE A 135 17.02 13.65 27.83
N LYS A 136 16.57 14.38 28.86
CA LYS A 136 17.04 14.20 30.25
C LYS A 136 16.76 12.80 30.79
N LYS A 137 15.59 12.23 30.47
CA LYS A 137 15.22 10.86 30.90
C LYS A 137 16.02 9.78 30.17
N MET A 138 16.45 10.05 28.94
CA MET A 138 17.35 9.16 28.18
C MET A 138 18.76 9.22 28.79
N GLU A 139 19.27 10.39 29.14
CA GLU A 139 20.57 10.56 29.80
C GLU A 139 20.61 9.89 31.20
N GLU A 140 19.47 9.85 31.92
CA GLU A 140 19.36 9.15 33.20
C GLU A 140 19.26 7.62 33.06
N ARG A 141 18.77 7.08 31.91
CA ARG A 141 18.70 5.63 31.66
C ARG A 141 20.04 5.02 31.26
N ASP A 142 20.94 5.78 30.68
CA ASP A 142 22.26 5.28 30.25
C ASP A 142 23.20 4.92 31.44
N ASN A 143 22.78 5.20 32.69
CA ASN A 143 23.58 4.91 33.88
C ASN A 143 23.22 3.62 34.62
N ILE A 144 22.29 2.80 34.13
CA ILE A 144 22.00 1.48 34.71
C ILE A 144 22.75 0.40 33.92
N THR A 145 24.05 0.32 34.13
CA THR A 145 24.85 -0.82 33.70
C THR A 145 24.64 -2.01 34.61
N TYR A 146 23.85 -3.00 34.21
CA TYR A 146 23.93 -4.33 34.79
C TYR A 146 25.28 -4.93 34.43
N LYS A 147 26.21 -4.98 35.36
CA LYS A 147 27.40 -5.80 35.27
C LYS A 147 26.98 -7.27 35.31
N ARG A 148 26.82 -7.92 34.16
CA ARG A 148 26.82 -9.37 34.08
C ARG A 148 28.22 -9.88 34.40
N ASP A 149 28.28 -10.88 35.24
CA ASP A 149 29.51 -11.61 35.58
C ASP A 149 29.97 -12.40 34.33
N ILE A 150 30.96 -11.84 33.61
CA ILE A 150 31.40 -12.32 32.30
C ILE A 150 32.38 -13.48 32.40
N ALA A 151 32.76 -13.87 33.62
CA ALA A 151 33.88 -14.79 33.87
C ALA A 151 33.64 -16.25 33.43
N ASN A 152 32.37 -16.69 33.23
CA ASN A 152 32.06 -18.11 32.97
C ASN A 152 31.21 -18.37 31.69
N ASN A 153 30.89 -17.34 30.92
CA ASN A 153 30.18 -17.49 29.64
C ASN A 153 31.01 -16.92 28.48
N PRO A 154 31.64 -17.75 27.63
CA PRO A 154 32.33 -17.27 26.47
C PRO A 154 31.34 -16.54 25.55
N ASN A 155 31.60 -15.28 25.26
CA ASN A 155 30.86 -14.52 24.23
C ASN A 155 31.32 -15.02 22.85
N TRP A 156 30.48 -15.83 22.22
CA TRP A 156 30.72 -16.25 20.86
C TRP A 156 30.32 -15.08 19.93
N SER A 157 31.34 -14.41 19.39
CA SER A 157 31.11 -13.42 18.32
C SER A 157 31.19 -14.13 16.96
N ARG A 158 30.13 -14.06 16.18
CA ARG A 158 30.19 -14.54 14.81
C ARG A 158 31.01 -13.55 13.99
N VAL A 159 32.21 -13.93 13.60
CA VAL A 159 33.03 -13.12 12.68
C VAL A 159 32.64 -13.48 11.27
N ILE A 160 32.08 -12.52 10.56
CA ILE A 160 31.80 -12.65 9.13
C ILE A 160 33.02 -12.08 8.40
N VAL A 161 33.74 -12.95 7.69
CA VAL A 161 34.82 -12.52 6.79
C VAL A 161 34.23 -12.31 5.41
N SER A 162 34.07 -11.04 5.01
CA SER A 162 33.69 -10.70 3.65
C SER A 162 34.93 -10.55 2.76
N LYS A 163 34.80 -10.95 1.48
CA LYS A 163 35.79 -10.69 0.46
C LYS A 163 35.97 -9.18 0.30
N ARG A 164 37.21 -8.70 0.38
CA ARG A 164 37.48 -7.31 0.08
C ARG A 164 37.72 -7.15 -1.41
N LEU A 165 36.93 -6.30 -2.05
CA LEU A 165 37.13 -6.01 -3.47
C LEU A 165 38.44 -5.24 -3.71
N PRO A 166 39.08 -5.41 -4.87
CA PRO A 166 40.18 -4.57 -5.30
C PRO A 166 39.77 -3.09 -5.31
N LYS A 167 40.72 -2.21 -4.99
CA LYS A 167 40.44 -0.77 -4.77
C LYS A 167 39.73 -0.08 -5.95
N LYS A 168 40.06 -0.44 -7.19
CA LYS A 168 39.40 0.12 -8.37
C LYS A 168 37.96 -0.34 -8.54
N LEU A 169 37.56 -1.46 -7.91
CA LEU A 169 36.27 -2.12 -8.01
C LEU A 169 35.39 -1.94 -6.75
N GLU A 170 35.88 -1.25 -5.69
CA GLU A 170 35.10 -1.05 -4.43
C GLU A 170 33.72 -0.44 -4.65
N ARG A 171 33.57 0.40 -5.70
CA ARG A 171 32.27 1.01 -6.06
C ARG A 171 31.21 0.00 -6.47
N LEU A 172 31.59 -1.18 -6.96
CA LEU A 172 30.66 -2.26 -7.27
C LEU A 172 29.92 -2.75 -6.03
N ASP A 173 30.60 -2.83 -4.87
CA ASP A 173 29.98 -3.27 -3.62
C ASP A 173 28.93 -2.28 -3.12
N GLU A 174 29.20 -0.97 -3.26
CA GLU A 174 28.26 0.08 -2.87
C GLU A 174 27.00 0.04 -3.75
N ILE A 175 27.16 -0.07 -5.08
CA ILE A 175 26.03 -0.19 -6.00
C ILE A 175 25.25 -1.49 -5.71
N ALA A 176 25.94 -2.62 -5.52
CA ALA A 176 25.36 -3.93 -5.31
C ALA A 176 24.46 -4.00 -4.06
N LYS A 177 24.81 -3.27 -3.01
CA LYS A 177 24.08 -3.22 -1.74
C LYS A 177 22.85 -2.32 -1.77
N ASN A 178 22.78 -1.38 -2.70
CA ASN A 178 21.61 -0.51 -2.86
C ASN A 178 20.73 -1.00 -4.01
N LEU A 179 19.49 -1.33 -3.74
CA LEU A 179 18.56 -1.89 -4.74
C LEU A 179 18.23 -0.94 -5.91
N TRP A 180 18.69 0.30 -5.92
CA TRP A 180 18.59 1.19 -7.07
C TRP A 180 19.01 0.53 -8.38
N TRP A 181 20.04 -0.32 -8.34
CA TRP A 181 20.54 -1.03 -9.52
C TRP A 181 19.45 -1.88 -10.19
N CYS A 182 18.47 -2.42 -9.46
CA CYS A 182 17.51 -3.39 -10.02
C CYS A 182 16.42 -2.77 -10.91
N TRP A 183 16.34 -1.44 -10.98
CA TRP A 183 15.49 -0.72 -11.92
C TRP A 183 16.23 0.28 -12.82
N ASN A 184 17.54 0.39 -12.65
CA ASN A 184 18.39 1.16 -13.54
C ASN A 184 19.04 0.24 -14.59
N GLN A 185 18.75 0.48 -15.87
CA GLN A 185 19.16 -0.43 -16.96
C GLN A 185 20.68 -0.50 -17.09
N GLU A 186 21.38 0.64 -17.01
CA GLU A 186 22.83 0.71 -17.14
C GLU A 186 23.54 -0.03 -15.99
N ALA A 187 22.95 -0.01 -14.78
CA ALA A 187 23.48 -0.75 -13.65
C ALA A 187 23.24 -2.27 -13.80
N ILE A 188 22.08 -2.69 -14.32
CA ILE A 188 21.81 -4.10 -14.65
C ILE A 188 22.84 -4.59 -15.67
N GLU A 189 23.03 -3.86 -16.78
CA GLU A 189 23.97 -4.22 -17.83
C GLU A 189 25.45 -4.17 -17.38
N LEU A 190 25.79 -3.34 -16.38
CA LEU A 190 27.12 -3.34 -15.78
C LEU A 190 27.38 -4.69 -15.12
N PHE A 191 26.48 -5.19 -14.28
CA PHE A 191 26.66 -6.47 -13.60
C PHE A 191 26.59 -7.67 -14.57
N GLU A 192 25.70 -7.65 -15.54
CA GLU A 192 25.62 -8.67 -16.59
C GLU A 192 26.92 -8.73 -17.44
N SER A 193 27.56 -7.59 -17.68
CA SER A 193 28.82 -7.53 -18.45
C SER A 193 30.04 -8.12 -17.73
N ILE A 194 29.95 -8.35 -16.43
CA ILE A 194 31.02 -9.03 -15.67
C ILE A 194 31.09 -10.51 -16.08
N ASP A 195 29.97 -11.22 -16.00
CA ASP A 195 29.80 -12.62 -16.36
C ASP A 195 28.33 -12.93 -16.47
N ALA A 196 27.78 -12.98 -17.68
CA ALA A 196 26.34 -13.14 -17.91
C ALA A 196 25.81 -14.50 -17.40
N ASP A 197 26.56 -15.57 -17.62
CA ASP A 197 26.15 -16.93 -17.20
C ASP A 197 26.17 -17.05 -15.67
N LEU A 198 27.20 -16.52 -15.02
CA LEU A 198 27.27 -16.49 -13.57
C LEU A 198 26.19 -15.58 -12.95
N CYS A 199 25.91 -14.44 -13.57
CA CYS A 199 24.86 -13.52 -13.16
C CYS A 199 23.48 -14.22 -13.18
N GLU A 200 23.19 -14.98 -14.24
CA GLU A 200 21.97 -15.77 -14.33
C GLU A 200 21.90 -16.84 -13.24
N THR A 201 22.99 -17.59 -13.01
CA THR A 201 23.04 -18.60 -11.94
C THR A 201 22.96 -18.03 -10.52
N CYS A 202 23.23 -16.73 -10.37
CA CYS A 202 23.04 -15.97 -9.12
C CYS A 202 21.67 -15.28 -9.03
N ASP A 203 20.72 -15.64 -9.88
CA ASP A 203 19.40 -14.99 -9.92
C ASP A 203 19.47 -13.47 -10.15
N GLY A 204 20.49 -12.97 -10.83
CA GLY A 204 20.75 -11.54 -11.03
C GLY A 204 21.14 -10.80 -9.75
N ASN A 205 21.52 -11.49 -8.68
CA ASN A 205 21.96 -10.90 -7.43
C ASN A 205 23.45 -10.48 -7.53
N PRO A 206 23.78 -9.18 -7.59
CA PRO A 206 25.16 -8.72 -7.77
C PRO A 206 26.05 -9.04 -6.57
N ILE A 207 25.51 -9.12 -5.35
CA ILE A 207 26.29 -9.49 -4.16
C ILE A 207 26.79 -10.94 -4.28
N MET A 208 25.88 -11.85 -4.69
CA MET A 208 26.25 -13.24 -4.95
C MET A 208 27.19 -13.36 -6.15
N LEU A 209 26.98 -12.59 -7.20
CA LEU A 209 27.88 -12.54 -8.36
C LEU A 209 29.29 -12.18 -7.91
N LEU A 210 29.43 -11.06 -7.21
CA LEU A 210 30.74 -10.59 -6.71
C LEU A 210 31.38 -11.60 -5.74
N ASP A 211 30.59 -12.26 -4.88
CA ASP A 211 31.12 -13.28 -3.97
C ASP A 211 31.69 -14.51 -4.71
N LYS A 212 31.09 -14.91 -5.83
CA LYS A 212 31.50 -16.09 -6.59
C LYS A 212 32.63 -15.84 -7.60
N LEU A 213 32.95 -14.60 -7.93
CA LEU A 213 34.01 -14.27 -8.87
C LEU A 213 35.38 -14.81 -8.40
N SER A 214 36.18 -15.33 -9.33
CA SER A 214 37.57 -15.75 -9.07
C SER A 214 38.48 -14.52 -8.93
N LEU A 215 39.61 -14.73 -8.23
CA LEU A 215 40.63 -13.68 -8.13
C LEU A 215 41.15 -13.25 -9.53
N GLN A 216 41.31 -14.23 -10.45
CA GLN A 216 41.70 -13.95 -11.82
C GLN A 216 40.71 -13.00 -12.51
N LYS A 217 39.42 -13.23 -12.35
CA LYS A 217 38.37 -12.37 -12.94
C LYS A 217 38.44 -10.95 -12.39
N TYR A 218 38.69 -10.79 -11.09
CA TYR A 218 38.91 -9.46 -10.51
C TYR A 218 40.13 -8.74 -11.12
N GLN A 219 41.23 -9.48 -11.35
CA GLN A 219 42.44 -8.91 -11.99
C GLN A 219 42.16 -8.51 -13.45
N GLU A 220 41.38 -9.28 -14.19
CA GLU A 220 40.94 -8.94 -15.54
C GLU A 220 40.13 -7.63 -15.54
N LEU A 221 39.13 -7.53 -14.67
CA LEU A 221 38.28 -6.34 -14.56
C LEU A 221 39.03 -5.07 -14.13
N GLU A 222 40.01 -5.19 -13.22
CA GLU A 222 40.89 -4.04 -12.82
C GLU A 222 41.74 -3.47 -13.94
N ASN A 223 42.02 -4.28 -14.96
CA ASN A 223 42.83 -3.91 -16.13
C ASN A 223 42.00 -3.64 -17.39
N ASP A 224 40.70 -3.81 -17.33
CA ASP A 224 39.75 -3.51 -18.42
C ASP A 224 39.28 -2.05 -18.33
N GLU A 225 39.91 -1.19 -19.11
CA GLU A 225 39.58 0.24 -19.16
C GLU A 225 38.17 0.53 -19.65
N VAL A 226 37.60 -0.33 -20.52
CA VAL A 226 36.21 -0.18 -20.99
C VAL A 226 35.26 -0.46 -19.87
N PHE A 227 35.47 -1.54 -19.13
CA PHE A 227 34.70 -1.88 -17.96
C PHE A 227 34.79 -0.80 -16.86
N LEU A 228 36.02 -0.36 -16.55
CA LEU A 228 36.21 0.70 -15.53
C LEU A 228 35.49 2.00 -15.90
N LYS A 229 35.53 2.40 -17.17
CA LYS A 229 34.77 3.56 -17.65
C LYS A 229 33.27 3.37 -17.53
N LYS A 230 32.73 2.17 -17.83
CA LYS A 230 31.34 1.83 -17.63
C LYS A 230 30.95 1.91 -16.14
N LEU A 231 31.79 1.35 -15.26
CA LEU A 231 31.62 1.43 -13.80
C LEU A 231 31.61 2.89 -13.32
N ASP A 232 32.55 3.72 -13.80
CA ASP A 232 32.60 5.15 -13.42
C ASP A 232 31.31 5.89 -13.83
N ASN A 233 30.82 5.62 -15.04
CA ASN A 233 29.56 6.22 -15.52
C ASN A 233 28.37 5.83 -14.64
N VAL A 234 28.20 4.53 -14.38
CA VAL A 234 27.10 4.02 -13.55
C VAL A 234 27.20 4.55 -12.11
N TYR A 235 28.40 4.60 -11.54
CA TYR A 235 28.61 5.14 -10.20
C TYR A 235 28.32 6.65 -10.12
N ASN A 236 28.67 7.41 -11.17
CA ASN A 236 28.30 8.82 -11.24
C ASN A 236 26.77 9.02 -11.30
N MET A 237 26.07 8.21 -12.10
CA MET A 237 24.59 8.21 -12.14
C MET A 237 24.02 7.89 -10.77
N PHE A 238 24.52 6.85 -10.11
CA PHE A 238 24.11 6.48 -8.76
C PHE A 238 24.34 7.62 -7.75
N THR A 239 25.51 8.22 -7.77
CA THR A 239 25.85 9.32 -6.86
C THR A 239 24.96 10.56 -7.11
N GLN A 240 24.73 10.92 -8.37
CA GLN A 240 23.80 12.01 -8.73
C GLN A 240 22.39 11.71 -8.25
N TYR A 241 21.90 10.48 -8.48
CA TYR A 241 20.62 10.04 -8.00
C TYR A 241 20.50 10.17 -6.46
N MET A 242 21.50 9.69 -5.73
CA MET A 242 21.50 9.76 -4.25
C MET A 242 21.56 11.20 -3.70
N GLN A 243 22.17 12.14 -4.43
CA GLN A 243 22.32 13.54 -4.05
C GLN A 243 21.12 14.42 -4.45
N GLN A 244 20.25 13.94 -5.31
CA GLN A 244 19.06 14.69 -5.74
C GLN A 244 18.20 15.05 -4.55
N LYS A 245 17.89 16.34 -4.42
CA LYS A 245 17.00 16.85 -3.37
C LYS A 245 15.54 16.80 -3.84
N ARG A 246 14.65 16.67 -2.90
CA ARG A 246 13.22 16.78 -3.14
C ARG A 246 12.88 18.20 -3.58
N GLU A 247 12.01 18.30 -4.58
CA GLU A 247 11.51 19.59 -5.07
C GLU A 247 10.48 20.22 -4.12
N MET A 248 9.74 19.39 -3.38
CA MET A 248 8.71 19.84 -2.43
C MET A 248 9.02 19.34 -1.02
N GLU A 249 8.85 20.22 -0.02
CA GLU A 249 8.82 19.80 1.37
C GLU A 249 7.58 18.94 1.64
N GLY A 250 7.71 17.92 2.45
CA GLY A 250 6.62 17.03 2.82
C GLY A 250 6.84 16.34 4.15
N ALA A 251 5.76 15.77 4.67
CA ALA A 251 5.76 15.05 5.92
C ALA A 251 6.72 13.85 5.87
N LYS A 252 7.38 13.56 6.99
CA LYS A 252 8.12 12.31 7.18
C LYS A 252 7.13 11.18 7.38
N ILE A 253 7.25 10.14 6.57
CA ILE A 253 6.31 9.02 6.53
C ILE A 253 6.98 7.77 7.07
N ALA A 254 6.30 7.06 7.96
CA ALA A 254 6.62 5.68 8.32
C ALA A 254 5.61 4.75 7.66
N TYR A 255 6.08 3.88 6.75
CA TYR A 255 5.24 2.96 5.98
C TYR A 255 5.44 1.53 6.46
N PHE A 256 4.36 0.88 6.87
CA PHE A 256 4.40 -0.46 7.46
C PHE A 256 3.70 -1.48 6.57
N SER A 257 4.41 -2.54 6.23
CA SER A 257 3.86 -3.67 5.48
C SER A 257 4.46 -4.99 5.94
N MET A 258 3.67 -6.05 5.90
CA MET A 258 4.10 -7.41 6.20
C MET A 258 5.07 -7.96 5.12
N GLU A 259 5.01 -7.44 3.91
CA GLU A 259 5.75 -7.94 2.75
C GLU A 259 6.18 -6.82 1.79
N TYR A 260 7.35 -7.02 1.15
CA TYR A 260 7.90 -6.09 0.16
C TYR A 260 8.50 -6.83 -1.03
N GLY A 261 7.90 -6.69 -2.21
CA GLY A 261 8.38 -7.25 -3.47
C GLY A 261 9.37 -6.32 -4.17
N LEU A 262 10.62 -6.35 -3.78
CA LEU A 262 11.67 -5.46 -4.30
C LEU A 262 12.49 -6.10 -5.42
N HIS A 263 13.02 -7.29 -5.17
CA HIS A 263 13.77 -8.09 -6.11
C HIS A 263 13.62 -9.58 -5.78
N LYS A 264 13.72 -10.47 -6.79
CA LYS A 264 13.54 -11.93 -6.60
C LYS A 264 14.53 -12.55 -5.62
N SER A 265 15.72 -11.98 -5.47
CA SER A 265 16.73 -12.46 -4.53
C SER A 265 16.33 -12.28 -3.06
N LEU A 266 15.48 -11.30 -2.75
CA LEU A 266 15.01 -11.00 -1.40
C LEU A 266 13.59 -11.53 -1.22
N LYS A 267 13.45 -12.74 -0.67
CA LYS A 267 12.19 -13.47 -0.59
C LYS A 267 11.32 -13.02 0.60
N ILE A 268 10.96 -11.74 0.63
CA ILE A 268 10.11 -11.14 1.67
C ILE A 268 8.75 -10.69 1.13
N TYR A 269 8.25 -11.31 0.07
CA TYR A 269 6.93 -11.06 -0.50
C TYR A 269 6.28 -12.35 -1.01
N SER A 270 4.96 -12.37 -1.09
CA SER A 270 4.18 -13.50 -1.59
C SER A 270 3.39 -13.17 -2.85
N GLY A 271 2.82 -11.98 -2.94
CA GLY A 271 1.89 -11.62 -4.02
C GLY A 271 1.80 -10.13 -4.29
N GLY A 272 0.62 -9.71 -4.77
CA GLY A 272 0.36 -8.34 -5.22
C GLY A 272 0.55 -7.27 -4.16
N LEU A 273 0.19 -7.56 -2.90
CA LEU A 273 0.36 -6.64 -1.78
C LEU A 273 1.84 -6.25 -1.60
N GLY A 274 2.73 -7.26 -1.57
CA GLY A 274 4.15 -7.02 -1.42
C GLY A 274 4.77 -6.36 -2.65
N VAL A 275 4.33 -6.73 -3.85
CA VAL A 275 4.80 -6.08 -5.09
C VAL A 275 4.41 -4.61 -5.13
N LEU A 276 3.18 -4.27 -4.69
CA LEU A 276 2.77 -2.87 -4.55
C LEU A 276 3.66 -2.12 -3.54
N ALA A 277 3.88 -2.70 -2.35
CA ALA A 277 4.73 -2.08 -1.33
C ALA A 277 6.17 -1.86 -1.85
N GLY A 278 6.71 -2.80 -2.63
CA GLY A 278 8.01 -2.66 -3.27
C GLY A 278 8.03 -1.57 -4.34
N ASP A 279 7.03 -1.53 -5.21
CA ASP A 279 6.88 -0.49 -6.24
C ASP A 279 6.72 0.90 -5.59
N TYR A 280 5.94 0.99 -4.51
CA TYR A 280 5.74 2.24 -3.76
C TYR A 280 7.04 2.77 -3.15
N LEU A 281 7.87 1.88 -2.57
CA LEU A 281 9.17 2.29 -2.03
C LEU A 281 10.12 2.79 -3.13
N LYS A 282 10.13 2.13 -4.28
CA LYS A 282 10.96 2.54 -5.42
C LYS A 282 10.53 3.89 -5.96
N GLU A 283 9.23 4.10 -6.14
CA GLU A 283 8.69 5.38 -6.59
C GLU A 283 8.94 6.49 -5.56
N ALA A 284 8.72 6.21 -4.26
CA ALA A 284 9.06 7.14 -3.18
C ALA A 284 10.55 7.52 -3.19
N SER A 285 11.42 6.57 -3.53
CA SER A 285 12.83 6.83 -3.73
C SER A 285 13.07 7.72 -4.95
N ASP A 286 12.46 7.44 -6.10
CA ASP A 286 12.63 8.24 -7.32
C ASP A 286 12.12 9.67 -7.14
N MET A 287 11.04 9.86 -6.37
CA MET A 287 10.51 11.16 -5.99
C MET A 287 11.19 11.80 -4.78
N ALA A 288 12.20 11.16 -4.18
CA ALA A 288 12.88 11.61 -2.96
C ALA A 288 11.93 11.92 -1.78
N VAL A 289 10.85 11.13 -1.61
CA VAL A 289 9.91 11.27 -0.50
C VAL A 289 10.60 10.89 0.82
N PRO A 290 10.49 11.69 1.91
CA PRO A 290 11.09 11.36 3.20
C PRO A 290 10.33 10.22 3.88
N MET A 291 10.58 9.01 3.44
CA MET A 291 9.91 7.78 3.88
C MET A 291 10.90 6.81 4.51
N THR A 292 10.52 6.24 5.63
CA THR A 292 11.14 5.05 6.23
C THR A 292 10.12 3.93 6.26
N ALA A 293 10.46 2.81 5.65
CA ALA A 293 9.60 1.64 5.65
C ALA A 293 9.98 0.66 6.77
N VAL A 294 9.00 -0.10 7.26
CA VAL A 294 9.17 -1.11 8.32
C VAL A 294 8.52 -2.42 7.88
N GLY A 295 9.23 -3.52 8.08
CA GLY A 295 8.75 -4.86 7.73
C GLY A 295 9.45 -5.96 8.53
N LEU A 296 9.26 -7.20 8.12
CA LEU A 296 9.84 -8.38 8.74
C LEU A 296 10.85 -9.06 7.80
N LEU A 297 11.96 -9.57 8.36
CA LEU A 297 12.96 -10.31 7.61
C LEU A 297 12.74 -11.81 7.81
N TYR A 298 12.26 -12.47 6.77
CA TYR A 298 11.92 -13.90 6.86
C TYR A 298 13.09 -14.79 6.52
N ARG A 299 13.40 -15.76 7.39
CA ARG A 299 14.51 -16.71 7.20
C ARG A 299 14.33 -17.60 5.99
N TYR A 300 13.10 -18.07 5.74
CA TYR A 300 12.75 -18.94 4.61
C TYR A 300 11.90 -18.22 3.56
N GLY A 301 11.37 -17.03 3.91
CA GLY A 301 10.54 -16.22 3.03
C GLY A 301 9.22 -16.89 2.65
N TYR A 302 8.79 -16.67 1.40
CA TYR A 302 7.69 -17.37 0.79
C TYR A 302 8.23 -18.54 -0.05
N PHE A 303 7.47 -19.60 -0.20
CA PHE A 303 7.93 -20.84 -0.83
C PHE A 303 8.29 -20.69 -2.31
N THR A 304 9.22 -21.52 -2.76
CA THR A 304 9.48 -21.76 -4.18
C THR A 304 8.57 -22.89 -4.64
N GLN A 305 7.81 -22.64 -5.70
CA GLN A 305 6.89 -23.63 -6.29
C GLN A 305 7.66 -24.61 -7.15
N LYS A 306 7.44 -25.91 -6.90
CA LYS A 306 7.78 -27.01 -7.81
C LYS A 306 6.51 -27.76 -8.17
N LEU A 307 6.52 -28.52 -9.26
CA LEU A 307 5.42 -29.42 -9.60
C LEU A 307 5.89 -30.88 -9.44
N SER A 308 5.02 -31.72 -8.92
CA SER A 308 5.24 -33.18 -8.91
C SER A 308 5.08 -33.76 -10.32
N ALA A 309 5.48 -35.01 -10.52
CA ALA A 309 5.23 -35.72 -11.78
C ALA A 309 3.74 -35.83 -12.15
N GLN A 310 2.86 -35.68 -11.16
CA GLN A 310 1.41 -35.70 -11.34
C GLN A 310 0.80 -34.29 -11.52
N GLY A 311 1.65 -33.24 -11.58
CA GLY A 311 1.20 -31.85 -11.71
C GLY A 311 0.74 -31.18 -10.42
N ASP A 312 0.93 -31.82 -9.25
CA ASP A 312 0.59 -31.22 -7.97
C ASP A 312 1.61 -30.16 -7.57
N GLN A 313 1.16 -29.06 -6.98
CA GLN A 313 2.05 -28.05 -6.45
C GLN A 313 2.79 -28.55 -5.18
N VAL A 314 4.08 -28.43 -5.19
CA VAL A 314 4.97 -28.72 -4.05
C VAL A 314 5.63 -27.44 -3.58
N ALA A 315 5.45 -27.09 -2.30
CA ALA A 315 6.08 -25.95 -1.67
C ALA A 315 7.49 -26.33 -1.16
N SER A 316 8.52 -25.64 -1.64
CA SER A 316 9.91 -25.83 -1.21
C SER A 316 10.39 -24.58 -0.49
N TYR A 317 10.99 -24.75 0.69
CA TYR A 317 11.52 -23.68 1.51
C TYR A 317 13.02 -23.85 1.67
N GLU A 318 13.77 -22.83 1.29
CA GLU A 318 15.22 -22.78 1.44
C GLU A 318 15.60 -21.58 2.31
N PRO A 319 16.51 -21.75 3.30
CA PRO A 319 16.91 -20.65 4.16
C PRO A 319 17.68 -19.60 3.36
N GLN A 320 17.32 -18.35 3.52
CA GLN A 320 18.05 -17.22 2.95
C GLN A 320 19.37 -17.00 3.70
N ASP A 321 20.46 -16.84 2.96
CA ASP A 321 21.75 -16.40 3.51
C ASP A 321 21.81 -14.86 3.47
N PHE A 322 21.50 -14.23 4.59
CA PHE A 322 21.45 -12.77 4.70
C PHE A 322 22.79 -12.09 4.39
N THR A 323 23.92 -12.81 4.47
CA THR A 323 25.24 -12.27 4.11
C THR A 323 25.42 -12.08 2.61
N LYS A 324 24.56 -12.70 1.81
CA LYS A 324 24.57 -12.64 0.34
C LYS A 324 23.37 -11.89 -0.23
N LEU A 325 22.68 -11.15 0.61
CA LEU A 325 21.51 -10.37 0.24
C LEU A 325 21.79 -8.87 0.48
N PRO A 326 21.04 -7.98 -0.16
CA PRO A 326 21.17 -6.53 0.03
C PRO A 326 20.56 -6.09 1.38
N VAL A 327 20.91 -6.77 2.45
CA VAL A 327 20.49 -6.47 3.82
C VAL A 327 21.72 -6.21 4.68
N THR A 328 21.69 -5.13 5.43
CA THR A 328 22.80 -4.68 6.27
C THR A 328 22.39 -4.69 7.75
N PRO A 329 23.18 -5.30 8.65
CA PRO A 329 22.93 -5.24 10.08
C PRO A 329 22.94 -3.79 10.58
N ILE A 330 21.95 -3.40 11.37
CA ILE A 330 21.98 -2.10 12.05
C ILE A 330 22.72 -2.28 13.38
N ARG A 331 23.79 -1.48 13.57
CA ARG A 331 24.64 -1.53 14.75
C ARG A 331 24.72 -0.17 15.43
N ASP A 332 24.84 -0.19 16.75
CA ASP A 332 25.12 1.00 17.57
C ASP A 332 26.57 1.49 17.38
N ASN A 333 26.90 2.59 18.03
CA ASN A 333 28.25 3.18 17.98
C ASN A 333 29.33 2.28 18.57
N ASN A 334 28.97 1.25 19.34
CA ASN A 334 29.86 0.28 19.95
C ASN A 334 30.00 -0.99 19.08
N GLY A 335 29.31 -1.04 17.93
CA GLY A 335 29.32 -2.18 17.03
C GLY A 335 28.36 -3.32 17.42
N ASN A 336 27.53 -3.15 18.46
CA ASN A 336 26.52 -4.11 18.84
C ASN A 336 25.29 -4.01 17.94
N TRP A 337 24.56 -5.12 17.80
CA TRP A 337 23.25 -5.09 17.13
C TRP A 337 22.28 -4.13 17.85
N VAL A 338 21.61 -3.31 17.09
CA VAL A 338 20.42 -2.61 17.58
C VAL A 338 19.29 -3.63 17.65
N THR A 339 18.70 -3.78 18.83
CA THR A 339 17.62 -4.72 19.08
C THR A 339 16.44 -4.02 19.73
N ILE A 340 15.26 -4.58 19.54
CA ILE A 340 14.03 -4.17 20.23
C ILE A 340 13.40 -5.38 20.91
N GLY A 341 12.55 -5.14 21.90
CA GLY A 341 11.82 -6.20 22.60
C GLY A 341 10.31 -6.02 22.45
N VAL A 342 9.59 -7.12 22.25
CA VAL A 342 8.12 -7.18 22.28
C VAL A 342 7.72 -8.11 23.41
N ALA A 343 6.82 -7.65 24.29
CA ALA A 343 6.34 -8.46 25.41
C ALA A 343 5.45 -9.59 24.92
N LEU A 344 5.77 -10.80 25.34
CA LEU A 344 4.97 -12.01 25.20
C LEU A 344 4.60 -12.57 26.58
N PRO A 345 3.68 -13.52 26.71
CA PRO A 345 3.33 -14.12 27.99
C PRO A 345 4.56 -14.66 28.76
N GLY A 346 4.89 -14.02 29.89
CA GLY A 346 5.98 -14.39 30.76
C GLY A 346 7.41 -14.15 30.25
N ARG A 347 7.59 -13.54 29.07
CA ARG A 347 8.92 -13.29 28.46
C ARG A 347 8.91 -12.10 27.49
N THR A 348 10.08 -11.75 27.02
CA THR A 348 10.27 -10.73 25.96
C THR A 348 10.88 -11.41 24.74
N MET A 349 10.23 -11.24 23.60
CA MET A 349 10.77 -11.59 22.30
C MET A 349 11.67 -10.46 21.82
N THR A 350 12.94 -10.77 21.55
CA THR A 350 13.93 -9.81 21.05
C THR A 350 14.04 -9.91 19.53
N ALA A 351 14.07 -8.78 18.84
CA ALA A 351 14.32 -8.72 17.40
C ALA A 351 15.52 -7.85 17.08
N ARG A 352 16.37 -8.32 16.16
CA ARG A 352 17.45 -7.58 15.54
C ARG A 352 16.92 -6.71 14.43
N LEU A 353 17.58 -5.58 14.20
CA LEU A 353 17.23 -4.68 13.12
C LEU A 353 18.21 -4.81 11.95
N TRP A 354 17.64 -4.90 10.75
CA TRP A 354 18.36 -4.92 9.49
C TRP A 354 17.88 -3.76 8.62
N ARG A 355 18.75 -3.28 7.72
CA ARG A 355 18.44 -2.24 6.74
C ARG A 355 18.56 -2.77 5.33
N VAL A 356 17.61 -2.39 4.48
CA VAL A 356 17.67 -2.51 3.02
C VAL A 356 17.66 -1.09 2.44
N ASP A 357 18.63 -0.77 1.62
CA ASP A 357 18.69 0.51 0.90
C ASP A 357 17.94 0.36 -0.43
N VAL A 358 16.82 1.05 -0.56
CA VAL A 358 15.97 1.08 -1.77
C VAL A 358 16.15 2.45 -2.43
N GLY A 359 17.28 2.64 -3.13
CA GLY A 359 17.69 3.96 -3.57
C GLY A 359 17.89 4.89 -2.37
N ARG A 360 17.15 5.99 -2.31
CA ARG A 360 17.16 6.99 -1.22
C ARG A 360 16.25 6.64 -0.04
N THR A 361 15.35 5.67 -0.24
CA THR A 361 14.43 5.19 0.80
C THR A 361 15.05 4.02 1.55
N GLU A 362 14.83 3.95 2.85
CA GLU A 362 15.30 2.83 3.66
C GLU A 362 14.14 1.95 4.13
N LEU A 363 14.38 0.65 4.18
CA LEU A 363 13.48 -0.34 4.74
C LEU A 363 14.15 -0.98 5.95
N ILE A 364 13.51 -0.85 7.11
CA ILE A 364 13.93 -1.47 8.37
C ILE A 364 13.20 -2.79 8.52
N LEU A 365 13.96 -3.87 8.66
CA LEU A 365 13.44 -5.22 8.80
C LEU A 365 13.73 -5.78 10.18
N LEU A 366 12.71 -6.38 10.80
CA LEU A 366 12.81 -7.01 12.11
C LEU A 366 13.03 -8.52 11.95
N ASP A 367 13.99 -9.07 12.71
CA ASP A 367 14.38 -10.46 12.68
C ASP A 367 14.45 -11.03 14.11
N THR A 368 13.63 -12.04 14.39
CA THR A 368 13.57 -12.69 15.72
C THR A 368 14.55 -13.84 15.90
N ASP A 369 15.38 -14.16 14.89
CA ASP A 369 16.43 -15.18 15.05
C ASP A 369 17.56 -14.66 15.93
N HIS A 370 17.24 -14.44 17.21
CA HIS A 370 18.14 -13.94 18.26
C HIS A 370 18.45 -15.03 19.27
N GLU A 371 19.68 -15.06 19.79
CA GLU A 371 20.15 -16.10 20.71
C GLU A 371 19.36 -16.18 22.03
N ASP A 372 18.87 -15.03 22.51
CA ASP A 372 18.11 -14.95 23.76
C ASP A 372 16.65 -15.43 23.60
N ASN A 373 16.17 -15.64 22.38
CA ASN A 373 14.81 -16.08 22.11
C ASN A 373 14.68 -17.61 22.25
N LEU A 374 13.52 -18.04 22.72
CA LEU A 374 13.11 -19.43 22.64
C LEU A 374 12.95 -19.89 21.18
N PRO A 375 13.06 -21.17 20.87
CA PRO A 375 12.92 -21.68 19.49
C PRO A 375 11.61 -21.27 18.82
N GLU A 376 10.49 -21.27 19.56
CA GLU A 376 9.18 -20.85 19.06
C GLU A 376 9.12 -19.36 18.73
N ASP A 377 9.88 -18.51 19.45
CA ASP A 377 9.91 -17.07 19.17
C ASP A 377 10.83 -16.75 17.99
N LYS A 378 11.91 -17.51 17.80
CA LYS A 378 12.72 -17.43 16.56
C LYS A 378 11.90 -17.78 15.33
N PHE A 379 10.94 -18.69 15.46
CA PHE A 379 10.08 -19.14 14.37
C PHE A 379 9.18 -18.03 13.81
N VAL A 380 8.90 -16.97 14.59
CA VAL A 380 8.01 -15.87 14.20
C VAL A 380 8.41 -15.23 12.86
N THR A 381 9.71 -15.06 12.61
CA THR A 381 10.23 -14.53 11.34
C THR A 381 10.81 -15.62 10.43
N HIS A 382 10.36 -16.87 10.53
CA HIS A 382 10.81 -17.91 9.62
C HIS A 382 10.09 -17.85 8.28
N HIS A 383 8.75 -17.85 8.28
CA HIS A 383 7.95 -17.94 7.06
C HIS A 383 6.96 -16.79 6.97
N LEU A 384 6.88 -16.18 5.80
CA LEU A 384 5.84 -15.21 5.48
C LEU A 384 4.48 -15.92 5.44
N TYR A 385 3.53 -15.47 6.23
CA TYR A 385 2.20 -16.07 6.41
C TYR A 385 2.24 -17.54 6.87
N GLY A 386 3.30 -17.92 7.55
CA GLY A 386 3.47 -19.28 8.05
C GLY A 386 2.98 -19.47 9.50
N GLY A 387 2.78 -20.74 9.88
CA GLY A 387 2.33 -21.11 11.21
C GLY A 387 0.80 -21.04 11.37
N ASP A 388 0.38 -21.02 12.63
CA ASP A 388 -1.02 -20.89 13.03
C ASP A 388 -1.42 -19.43 13.33
N TRP A 389 -2.65 -19.24 13.80
CA TRP A 389 -3.17 -17.91 14.16
C TRP A 389 -2.41 -17.24 15.30
N GLU A 390 -1.82 -18.02 16.20
CA GLU A 390 -0.97 -17.49 17.29
C GLU A 390 0.34 -16.93 16.73
N ASN A 391 0.99 -17.65 15.81
CA ASN A 391 2.17 -17.14 15.11
C ASN A 391 1.84 -15.90 14.28
N ARG A 392 0.67 -15.88 13.66
CA ARG A 392 0.17 -14.71 12.92
C ARG A 392 0.06 -13.49 13.83
N LEU A 393 -0.57 -13.62 15.00
CA LEU A 393 -0.65 -12.55 16.00
C LEU A 393 0.73 -12.03 16.40
N LYS A 394 1.69 -12.95 16.66
CA LYS A 394 3.07 -12.57 17.01
C LYS A 394 3.75 -11.78 15.88
N GLN A 395 3.53 -12.14 14.62
CA GLN A 395 4.05 -11.39 13.48
C GLN A 395 3.47 -9.97 13.42
N GLU A 396 2.17 -9.82 13.63
CA GLU A 396 1.51 -8.51 13.62
C GLU A 396 1.89 -7.64 14.83
N MET A 397 2.05 -8.24 16.01
CA MET A 397 2.61 -7.56 17.19
C MET A 397 4.05 -7.10 16.94
N LEU A 398 4.87 -7.95 16.32
CA LEU A 398 6.24 -7.60 15.97
C LEU A 398 6.28 -6.46 14.95
N LEU A 399 5.45 -6.52 13.92
CA LEU A 399 5.37 -5.48 12.90
C LEU A 399 4.89 -4.14 13.49
N GLY A 400 3.75 -4.14 14.20
CA GLY A 400 3.15 -2.92 14.72
C GLY A 400 3.88 -2.38 15.94
N ILE A 401 3.91 -3.12 17.05
CA ILE A 401 4.53 -2.71 18.31
C ILE A 401 6.06 -2.65 18.15
N GLY A 402 6.65 -3.73 17.62
CA GLY A 402 8.10 -3.81 17.40
C GLY A 402 8.59 -2.76 16.42
N GLY A 403 7.85 -2.53 15.34
CA GLY A 403 8.21 -1.56 14.32
C GLY A 403 8.22 -0.11 14.85
N VAL A 404 7.24 0.29 15.67
CA VAL A 404 7.27 1.61 16.33
C VAL A 404 8.51 1.73 17.23
N ARG A 405 8.79 0.70 18.04
CA ARG A 405 9.99 0.67 18.90
C ARG A 405 11.29 0.73 18.09
N ALA A 406 11.33 0.08 16.93
CA ALA A 406 12.48 0.14 16.03
C ALA A 406 12.71 1.58 15.52
N LEU A 407 11.67 2.28 15.09
CA LEU A 407 11.78 3.68 14.70
C LEU A 407 12.33 4.55 15.84
N ARG A 408 11.85 4.36 17.07
CA ARG A 408 12.36 5.08 18.25
C ARG A 408 13.81 4.75 18.56
N ALA A 409 14.19 3.46 18.53
CA ALA A 409 15.57 3.03 18.75
C ALA A 409 16.55 3.62 17.73
N LEU A 410 16.07 3.93 16.53
CA LEU A 410 16.85 4.53 15.45
C LEU A 410 16.71 6.07 15.38
N ASN A 411 16.02 6.71 16.32
CA ASN A 411 15.70 8.15 16.31
C ASN A 411 15.03 8.60 14.99
N LYS A 412 14.14 7.76 14.43
CA LYS A 412 13.36 8.05 13.24
C LYS A 412 12.01 8.63 13.65
N ASP A 413 11.88 9.95 13.52
CA ASP A 413 10.61 10.62 13.74
C ASP A 413 9.76 10.56 12.48
N ALA A 414 8.52 10.11 12.61
CA ALA A 414 7.52 10.16 11.56
C ALA A 414 6.35 11.08 11.98
N GLN A 415 5.82 11.80 11.01
CA GLN A 415 4.65 12.65 11.17
C GLN A 415 3.38 11.93 10.71
N VAL A 416 3.53 11.03 9.73
CA VAL A 416 2.44 10.20 9.21
C VAL A 416 2.83 8.73 9.33
N TYR A 417 1.91 7.92 9.81
CA TYR A 417 2.04 6.46 9.91
C TYR A 417 1.06 5.84 8.92
N HIS A 418 1.61 5.20 7.89
CA HIS A 418 0.83 4.57 6.85
C HIS A 418 0.76 3.06 7.09
N LEU A 419 -0.45 2.56 7.34
CA LEU A 419 -0.76 1.16 7.55
C LEU A 419 -1.15 0.52 6.22
N ASN A 420 -0.28 -0.33 5.69
CA ASN A 420 -0.57 -1.10 4.49
C ASN A 420 -1.22 -2.42 4.88
N GLU A 421 -2.55 -2.47 4.87
CA GLU A 421 -3.42 -3.53 5.37
C GLU A 421 -3.52 -3.58 6.93
N GLY A 422 -4.49 -4.30 7.43
CA GLY A 422 -4.76 -4.49 8.86
C GLY A 422 -3.61 -5.07 9.68
N HIS A 423 -2.70 -5.78 9.03
CA HIS A 423 -1.51 -6.40 9.66
C HIS A 423 -0.65 -5.45 10.50
N ALA A 424 -0.72 -4.16 10.22
CA ALA A 424 0.06 -3.13 10.91
C ALA A 424 -0.71 -2.42 12.04
N ALA A 425 -1.97 -2.79 12.29
CA ALA A 425 -2.87 -2.03 13.17
C ALA A 425 -2.36 -1.85 14.60
N PHE A 426 -1.53 -2.77 15.13
CA PHE A 426 -0.91 -2.62 16.45
C PHE A 426 0.05 -1.44 16.59
N ILE A 427 0.40 -0.74 15.50
CA ILE A 427 1.08 0.57 15.55
C ILE A 427 0.30 1.53 16.45
N GLY A 428 -1.03 1.54 16.32
CA GLY A 428 -1.90 2.39 17.10
C GLY A 428 -1.79 2.12 18.60
N LEU A 429 -1.78 0.86 19.04
CA LEU A 429 -1.67 0.52 20.47
C LEU A 429 -0.33 0.98 21.08
N GLU A 430 0.78 0.79 20.39
CA GLU A 430 2.07 1.22 20.90
C GLU A 430 2.19 2.75 20.95
N ARG A 431 1.66 3.44 19.95
CA ARG A 431 1.61 4.91 19.92
C ARG A 431 0.67 5.47 21.00
N LEU A 432 -0.50 4.85 21.24
CA LEU A 432 -1.36 5.19 22.37
C LEU A 432 -0.58 5.12 23.69
N ARG A 433 0.12 3.99 23.89
CA ARG A 433 0.94 3.81 25.08
C ARG A 433 2.00 4.90 25.23
N GLU A 434 2.66 5.28 24.14
CA GLU A 434 3.68 6.35 24.16
C GLU A 434 3.08 7.69 24.59
N TYR A 435 1.98 8.12 23.96
CA TYR A 435 1.35 9.41 24.28
C TYR A 435 0.75 9.46 25.70
N ILE A 436 0.16 8.36 26.16
CA ILE A 436 -0.43 8.30 27.50
C ILE A 436 0.66 8.28 28.58
N ILE A 437 1.70 7.46 28.42
CA ILE A 437 2.73 7.29 29.44
C ILE A 437 3.77 8.43 29.40
N ASN A 438 4.20 8.85 28.22
CA ASN A 438 5.29 9.83 28.09
C ASN A 438 4.80 11.26 28.11
N ASP A 439 3.64 11.52 27.49
CA ASP A 439 3.09 12.87 27.32
C ASP A 439 1.93 13.17 28.27
N ASN A 440 1.52 12.18 29.09
CA ASN A 440 0.42 12.27 30.07
C ASN A 440 -0.92 12.66 29.44
N LEU A 441 -1.19 12.25 28.18
CA LEU A 441 -2.49 12.43 27.57
C LEU A 441 -3.50 11.41 28.12
N THR A 442 -4.75 11.78 28.14
CA THR A 442 -5.84 10.81 28.33
C THR A 442 -5.95 9.90 27.11
N PHE A 443 -6.61 8.77 27.25
CA PHE A 443 -6.86 7.85 26.13
C PHE A 443 -7.54 8.55 24.95
N SER A 444 -8.56 9.35 25.20
CA SER A 444 -9.28 10.06 24.14
C SER A 444 -8.42 11.10 23.41
N GLU A 445 -7.62 11.86 24.14
CA GLU A 445 -6.68 12.82 23.55
C GLU A 445 -5.60 12.11 22.72
N ALA A 446 -5.03 11.03 23.24
CA ALA A 446 -4.04 10.23 22.52
C ALA A 446 -4.63 9.60 21.26
N LEU A 447 -5.87 9.10 21.31
CA LEU A 447 -6.56 8.49 20.17
C LEU A 447 -6.75 9.52 19.04
N GLU A 448 -7.17 10.74 19.34
CA GLU A 448 -7.33 11.80 18.34
C GLU A 448 -5.99 12.21 17.69
N VAL A 449 -4.91 12.28 18.48
CA VAL A 449 -3.56 12.53 17.94
C VAL A 449 -3.13 11.41 16.98
N ILE A 450 -3.43 10.15 17.32
CA ILE A 450 -3.09 9.01 16.48
C ILE A 450 -3.89 9.00 15.21
N LYS A 451 -5.22 9.17 15.30
CA LYS A 451 -6.10 9.22 14.12
C LYS A 451 -5.62 10.26 13.12
N SER A 452 -5.36 11.48 13.56
CA SER A 452 -4.97 12.60 12.69
C SER A 452 -3.63 12.41 11.97
N SER A 453 -2.83 11.44 12.40
CA SER A 453 -1.50 11.13 11.85
C SER A 453 -1.39 9.71 11.30
N SER A 454 -2.51 9.02 11.13
CA SER A 454 -2.55 7.65 10.59
C SER A 454 -3.39 7.59 9.31
N LEU A 455 -2.86 6.86 8.33
CA LEU A 455 -3.53 6.50 7.09
C LEU A 455 -3.62 4.98 7.00
N PHE A 456 -4.81 4.45 6.77
CA PHE A 456 -5.04 3.01 6.56
C PHE A 456 -5.42 2.73 5.11
N THR A 457 -4.63 1.91 4.44
CA THR A 457 -4.95 1.39 3.10
C THR A 457 -5.35 -0.07 3.20
N THR A 458 -6.61 -0.37 2.89
CA THR A 458 -7.11 -1.76 2.81
C THR A 458 -6.94 -2.32 1.40
N HIS A 459 -6.60 -3.60 1.31
CA HIS A 459 -6.44 -4.34 0.05
C HIS A 459 -7.39 -5.53 -0.06
N THR A 460 -8.24 -5.72 0.92
CA THR A 460 -9.10 -6.91 1.05
C THR A 460 -10.54 -6.57 0.67
N PRO A 461 -11.04 -7.09 -0.47
CA PRO A 461 -12.36 -6.75 -0.99
C PRO A 461 -13.48 -7.61 -0.40
N VAL A 462 -13.18 -8.51 0.55
CA VAL A 462 -14.17 -9.42 1.17
C VAL A 462 -14.01 -9.47 2.69
N PRO A 463 -15.10 -9.41 3.47
CA PRO A 463 -15.03 -9.38 4.94
C PRO A 463 -14.28 -10.56 5.55
N ALA A 464 -14.47 -11.77 5.02
CA ALA A 464 -13.83 -12.99 5.52
C ALA A 464 -12.30 -13.06 5.28
N GLY A 465 -11.73 -12.15 4.49
CA GLY A 465 -10.31 -12.07 4.20
C GLY A 465 -9.51 -11.20 5.17
N HIS A 466 -10.19 -10.44 6.06
CA HIS A 466 -9.54 -9.62 7.06
C HIS A 466 -9.05 -10.46 8.24
N ASP A 467 -7.83 -10.21 8.69
CA ASP A 467 -7.28 -10.90 9.86
C ASP A 467 -8.08 -10.57 11.12
N SER A 468 -8.41 -11.61 11.86
CA SER A 468 -9.18 -11.49 13.09
C SER A 468 -8.78 -12.54 14.11
N PHE A 469 -8.74 -12.14 15.39
CA PHE A 469 -8.29 -12.97 16.49
C PHE A 469 -9.39 -13.18 17.52
N SER A 470 -9.44 -14.37 18.10
CA SER A 470 -10.32 -14.63 19.23
C SER A 470 -9.88 -13.83 20.46
N GLU A 471 -10.84 -13.45 21.30
CA GLU A 471 -10.56 -12.70 22.53
C GLU A 471 -9.61 -13.44 23.46
N ASP A 472 -9.68 -14.78 23.54
CA ASP A 472 -8.82 -15.59 24.40
C ASP A 472 -7.34 -15.47 24.00
N ILE A 473 -7.03 -15.50 22.69
CA ILE A 473 -5.66 -15.30 22.21
C ILE A 473 -5.20 -13.89 22.56
N LEU A 474 -6.00 -12.87 22.27
CA LEU A 474 -5.65 -11.49 22.60
C LEU A 474 -5.44 -11.27 24.08
N ARG A 475 -6.30 -11.84 24.94
CA ARG A 475 -6.18 -11.75 26.40
C ARG A 475 -4.85 -12.36 26.89
N ALA A 476 -4.37 -13.42 26.26
CA ALA A 476 -3.06 -13.99 26.58
C ALA A 476 -1.90 -13.04 26.25
N TYR A 477 -1.98 -12.27 25.17
CA TYR A 477 -0.85 -11.49 24.65
C TYR A 477 -0.89 -10.01 24.98
N ILE A 478 -2.06 -9.38 25.02
CA ILE A 478 -2.20 -7.93 25.19
C ILE A 478 -3.00 -7.51 26.43
N SER A 479 -3.27 -8.42 27.38
CA SER A 479 -4.01 -8.12 28.63
C SER A 479 -3.37 -7.05 29.51
N HIS A 480 -2.12 -6.73 29.28
CA HIS A 480 -1.40 -5.67 30.00
C HIS A 480 -1.58 -4.27 29.39
N TYR A 481 -2.21 -4.15 28.23
CA TYR A 481 -2.43 -2.86 27.57
C TYR A 481 -3.52 -2.02 28.25
N PRO A 482 -4.68 -2.55 28.69
CA PRO A 482 -5.68 -1.75 29.37
C PRO A 482 -5.12 -0.90 30.52
N ASP A 483 -4.31 -1.51 31.40
CA ASP A 483 -3.68 -0.78 32.51
C ASP A 483 -2.72 0.33 32.03
N ARG A 484 -2.01 0.09 30.94
CA ARG A 484 -1.08 1.06 30.35
C ARG A 484 -1.78 2.20 29.62
N LEU A 485 -3.01 1.95 29.17
CA LEU A 485 -3.83 2.91 28.43
C LEU A 485 -4.86 3.61 29.33
N ASN A 486 -4.96 3.22 30.62
CA ASN A 486 -5.98 3.67 31.57
C ASN A 486 -7.42 3.47 31.06
N ILE A 487 -7.68 2.31 30.43
CA ILE A 487 -9.00 1.90 29.93
C ILE A 487 -9.39 0.52 30.44
N SER A 488 -10.65 0.15 30.25
CA SER A 488 -11.11 -1.22 30.52
C SER A 488 -10.72 -2.17 29.38
N TRP A 489 -10.79 -3.49 29.65
CA TRP A 489 -10.63 -4.49 28.61
C TRP A 489 -11.70 -4.39 27.52
N GLU A 490 -12.92 -4.11 27.90
CA GLU A 490 -14.06 -3.92 27.01
C GLU A 490 -13.83 -2.73 26.07
N THR A 491 -13.29 -1.64 26.58
CA THR A 491 -12.89 -0.48 25.76
C THR A 491 -11.80 -0.85 24.76
N LEU A 492 -10.81 -1.69 25.16
CA LEU A 492 -9.81 -2.17 24.21
C LEU A 492 -10.44 -3.06 23.12
N MET A 493 -11.36 -3.95 23.51
CA MET A 493 -12.07 -4.82 22.57
C MET A 493 -12.98 -4.06 21.60
N SER A 494 -13.60 -2.95 22.04
CA SER A 494 -14.42 -2.11 21.17
C SER A 494 -13.66 -1.45 20.01
N LEU A 495 -12.33 -1.40 20.07
CA LEU A 495 -11.53 -0.89 18.96
C LEU A 495 -11.48 -1.84 17.76
N GLY A 496 -11.70 -3.13 17.96
CA GLY A 496 -11.61 -4.13 16.89
C GLY A 496 -12.88 -4.95 16.68
N LYS A 497 -13.92 -4.75 17.51
CA LYS A 497 -15.22 -5.40 17.38
C LYS A 497 -16.30 -4.39 17.01
N ILE A 498 -17.30 -4.81 16.26
CA ILE A 498 -18.50 -4.03 15.97
C ILE A 498 -19.41 -4.05 17.20
N ASP A 499 -19.62 -5.23 17.78
CA ASP A 499 -20.40 -5.44 19.02
C ASP A 499 -19.48 -6.00 20.12
N PRO A 500 -18.96 -5.15 21.01
CA PRO A 500 -18.07 -5.58 22.09
C PRO A 500 -18.67 -6.61 23.04
N ASP A 501 -20.00 -6.64 23.17
CA ASP A 501 -20.73 -7.57 24.05
C ASP A 501 -20.89 -8.96 23.41
N ASN A 502 -20.72 -9.07 22.10
CA ASN A 502 -20.76 -10.34 21.39
C ASN A 502 -19.44 -11.11 21.58
N LYS A 503 -19.47 -12.16 22.41
CA LYS A 503 -18.29 -13.00 22.70
C LYS A 503 -17.83 -13.86 21.53
N GLU A 504 -18.72 -14.16 20.60
CA GLU A 504 -18.39 -14.95 19.41
C GLU A 504 -17.74 -14.11 18.30
N GLU A 505 -17.90 -12.79 18.35
CA GLU A 505 -17.25 -11.89 17.40
C GLU A 505 -15.76 -11.82 17.66
N LYS A 506 -14.97 -12.07 16.61
CA LYS A 506 -13.54 -11.93 16.65
C LYS A 506 -13.12 -10.46 16.55
N PHE A 507 -12.02 -10.13 17.20
CA PHE A 507 -11.38 -8.83 17.08
C PHE A 507 -10.71 -8.69 15.70
N SER A 508 -11.21 -7.80 14.87
CA SER A 508 -10.71 -7.54 13.52
C SER A 508 -9.58 -6.50 13.53
N MET A 509 -8.48 -6.84 12.87
CA MET A 509 -7.34 -5.92 12.72
C MET A 509 -7.68 -4.75 11.80
N SER A 510 -8.53 -4.96 10.81
CA SER A 510 -9.01 -3.87 9.95
C SER A 510 -9.93 -2.90 10.67
N ASN A 511 -10.77 -3.40 11.59
CA ASN A 511 -11.56 -2.54 12.47
C ASN A 511 -10.67 -1.71 13.39
N LEU A 512 -9.65 -2.34 13.99
CA LEU A 512 -8.65 -1.64 14.80
C LEU A 512 -7.93 -0.55 13.99
N ALA A 513 -7.47 -0.88 12.79
CA ALA A 513 -6.82 0.08 11.89
C ALA A 513 -7.75 1.25 11.54
N SER A 514 -9.01 0.97 11.23
CA SER A 514 -10.03 1.97 10.89
C SER A 514 -10.33 2.90 12.07
N ASN A 515 -10.47 2.35 13.28
CA ASN A 515 -10.73 3.14 14.50
C ASN A 515 -9.54 4.00 14.93
N MET A 516 -8.33 3.70 14.43
CA MET A 516 -7.10 4.43 14.74
C MET A 516 -6.56 5.27 13.57
N SER A 517 -7.32 5.39 12.48
CA SER A 517 -6.96 6.19 11.31
C SER A 517 -8.08 7.16 10.98
N GLN A 518 -7.73 8.40 10.67
CA GLN A 518 -8.70 9.38 10.17
C GLN A 518 -9.01 9.13 8.71
N GLU A 519 -7.99 8.82 7.92
CA GLU A 519 -8.12 8.59 6.49
C GLU A 519 -7.98 7.08 6.20
N ILE A 520 -8.93 6.56 5.43
CA ILE A 520 -8.98 5.18 4.99
C ILE A 520 -9.16 5.18 3.49
N ASN A 521 -8.39 4.36 2.78
CA ASN A 521 -8.57 4.23 1.34
C ASN A 521 -8.57 2.78 0.85
N GLY A 522 -9.46 2.49 -0.09
CA GLY A 522 -9.34 1.34 -0.99
C GLY A 522 -8.30 1.59 -2.08
N VAL A 523 -8.03 0.58 -2.91
CA VAL A 523 -6.95 0.56 -3.90
C VAL A 523 -7.41 0.60 -5.35
N SER A 524 -8.67 0.92 -5.57
CA SER A 524 -9.34 1.33 -6.81
C SER A 524 -10.66 2.02 -6.44
N TRP A 525 -11.26 2.72 -7.39
CA TRP A 525 -12.57 3.35 -7.16
C TRP A 525 -13.61 2.34 -6.67
N LEU A 526 -13.78 1.23 -7.39
CA LEU A 526 -14.76 0.20 -7.01
C LEU A 526 -14.44 -0.40 -5.63
N HIS A 527 -13.17 -0.64 -5.34
CA HIS A 527 -12.76 -1.16 -4.04
C HIS A 527 -13.01 -0.15 -2.91
N GLY A 528 -12.89 1.14 -3.17
CA GLY A 528 -13.30 2.18 -2.23
C GLY A 528 -14.78 2.08 -1.87
N GLU A 529 -15.65 1.93 -2.87
CA GLU A 529 -17.10 1.74 -2.64
C GLU A 529 -17.39 0.44 -1.87
N VAL A 530 -16.79 -0.67 -2.26
CA VAL A 530 -16.91 -1.96 -1.53
C VAL A 530 -16.40 -1.83 -0.09
N SER A 531 -15.34 -1.08 0.14
CA SER A 531 -14.77 -0.87 1.48
C SER A 531 -15.68 -0.03 2.37
N LYS A 532 -16.43 0.93 1.81
CA LYS A 532 -17.47 1.66 2.56
C LYS A 532 -18.54 0.70 3.09
N ASP A 533 -19.01 -0.22 2.26
CA ASP A 533 -20.00 -1.22 2.67
C ASP A 533 -19.46 -2.16 3.76
N ILE A 534 -18.21 -2.63 3.60
CA ILE A 534 -17.56 -3.52 4.57
C ILE A 534 -17.35 -2.85 5.93
N LEU A 535 -16.96 -1.58 5.93
CA LEU A 535 -16.61 -0.84 7.15
C LEU A 535 -17.80 -0.07 7.75
N SER A 536 -18.91 0.08 7.02
CA SER A 536 -20.10 0.82 7.49
C SER A 536 -20.63 0.37 8.86
N PRO A 537 -20.56 -0.91 9.26
CA PRO A 537 -21.01 -1.33 10.60
C PRO A 537 -20.22 -0.69 11.75
N LEU A 538 -19.00 -0.17 11.50
CA LEU A 538 -18.21 0.56 12.52
C LEU A 538 -18.81 1.93 12.88
N TRP A 539 -19.62 2.50 12.01
CA TRP A 539 -20.23 3.82 12.20
C TRP A 539 -21.76 3.74 12.04
N PRO A 540 -22.45 3.14 12.99
CA PRO A 540 -23.91 2.99 12.90
C PRO A 540 -24.61 4.35 12.83
N GLY A 541 -25.52 4.47 11.89
CA GLY A 541 -26.27 5.71 11.65
C GLY A 541 -25.69 6.63 10.57
N TYR A 542 -24.51 6.32 10.03
CA TYR A 542 -23.96 6.99 8.85
C TYR A 542 -24.31 6.23 7.57
N LEU A 543 -24.56 6.97 6.50
CA LEU A 543 -24.67 6.38 5.16
C LEU A 543 -23.25 6.07 4.62
N PRO A 544 -23.08 5.08 3.74
CA PRO A 544 -21.77 4.75 3.16
C PRO A 544 -21.04 5.95 2.54
N GLU A 545 -21.79 6.87 1.92
CA GLU A 545 -21.24 8.08 1.28
C GLU A 545 -20.71 9.11 2.29
N GLU A 546 -21.10 9.01 3.56
CA GLU A 546 -20.65 9.92 4.63
C GLU A 546 -19.37 9.44 5.33
N LEU A 547 -18.95 8.21 5.04
CA LEU A 547 -17.77 7.62 5.66
C LEU A 547 -16.48 8.22 5.12
N HIS A 548 -15.49 8.40 6.00
CA HIS A 548 -14.13 8.80 5.63
C HIS A 548 -13.36 7.63 4.98
N VAL A 549 -13.97 6.98 4.00
CA VAL A 549 -13.38 5.91 3.22
C VAL A 549 -13.34 6.35 1.76
N GLY A 550 -12.15 6.65 1.28
CA GLY A 550 -11.90 7.04 -0.10
C GLY A 550 -11.23 5.92 -0.88
N TYR A 551 -10.60 6.31 -1.98
CA TYR A 551 -9.75 5.42 -2.75
C TYR A 551 -8.52 6.15 -3.29
N VAL A 552 -7.43 5.39 -3.43
CA VAL A 552 -6.26 5.78 -4.22
C VAL A 552 -5.92 4.56 -5.07
N THR A 553 -6.17 4.67 -6.37
CA THR A 553 -5.92 3.55 -7.29
C THR A 553 -4.44 3.19 -7.27
N ASN A 554 -4.15 1.90 -7.10
CA ASN A 554 -2.78 1.42 -7.08
C ASN A 554 -2.05 1.80 -8.35
N GLY A 555 -0.81 2.21 -8.21
CA GLY A 555 0.11 2.42 -9.31
C GLY A 555 1.16 1.32 -9.40
N VAL A 556 2.02 1.44 -10.40
CA VAL A 556 3.13 0.52 -10.67
C VAL A 556 4.40 1.31 -10.96
N HIS A 557 5.53 0.80 -10.53
CA HIS A 557 6.80 1.47 -10.76
C HIS A 557 7.25 1.32 -12.21
N TYR A 558 7.10 2.36 -13.01
CA TYR A 558 7.40 2.37 -14.44
C TYR A 558 8.81 1.84 -14.77
N PRO A 559 9.90 2.29 -14.13
CA PRO A 559 11.24 1.81 -14.44
C PRO A 559 11.45 0.32 -14.18
N THR A 560 10.70 -0.28 -13.24
CA THR A 560 10.82 -1.72 -12.94
C THR A 560 10.14 -2.59 -13.99
N TRP A 561 8.94 -2.18 -14.48
CA TRP A 561 8.07 -3.09 -15.22
C TRP A 561 8.07 -2.87 -16.73
N THR A 562 8.45 -1.68 -17.19
CA THR A 562 8.52 -1.35 -18.62
C THR A 562 9.78 -1.93 -19.25
N ALA A 563 9.64 -2.59 -20.39
CA ALA A 563 10.77 -3.14 -21.15
C ALA A 563 11.70 -2.03 -21.65
N PRO A 564 13.04 -2.27 -21.69
CA PRO A 564 14.00 -1.28 -22.18
C PRO A 564 13.63 -0.73 -23.57
N GLU A 565 13.15 -1.57 -24.46
CA GLU A 565 12.76 -1.20 -25.82
C GLU A 565 11.60 -0.19 -25.84
N TRP A 566 10.64 -0.34 -24.91
CA TRP A 566 9.57 0.64 -24.75
C TRP A 566 10.06 1.92 -24.09
N LYS A 567 10.96 1.84 -23.09
CA LYS A 567 11.57 3.03 -22.48
C LYS A 567 12.27 3.89 -23.52
N ASP A 568 13.00 3.27 -24.45
CA ASP A 568 13.68 3.96 -25.55
C ASP A 568 12.70 4.67 -26.50
N ILE A 569 11.57 4.06 -26.79
CA ILE A 569 10.51 4.69 -27.59
C ILE A 569 9.86 5.83 -26.78
N HIS A 570 9.46 5.57 -25.55
CA HIS A 570 8.78 6.54 -24.70
C HIS A 570 9.63 7.78 -24.44
N SER A 571 10.92 7.64 -24.17
CA SER A 571 11.83 8.78 -23.98
C SER A 571 11.95 9.67 -25.22
N LYS A 572 11.84 9.10 -26.43
CA LYS A 572 11.89 9.83 -27.70
C LYS A 572 10.58 10.60 -27.99
N VAL A 573 9.43 10.04 -27.61
CA VAL A 573 8.12 10.59 -28.01
C VAL A 573 7.37 11.29 -26.89
N PHE A 574 7.67 10.98 -25.63
CA PHE A 574 7.08 11.60 -24.44
C PHE A 574 8.02 12.61 -23.76
N GLY A 575 9.32 12.57 -24.10
CA GLY A 575 10.37 13.41 -23.55
C GLY A 575 11.43 12.62 -22.76
N PRO A 576 12.64 13.16 -22.66
CA PRO A 576 13.77 12.45 -22.01
C PRO A 576 13.54 12.21 -20.52
N ASP A 577 12.77 13.06 -19.85
CA ASP A 577 12.49 12.98 -18.42
C ASP A 577 11.25 12.13 -18.09
N PHE A 578 10.63 11.50 -19.09
CA PHE A 578 9.40 10.73 -18.91
C PHE A 578 9.55 9.61 -17.87
N GLY A 579 10.69 8.97 -17.77
CA GLY A 579 10.96 7.91 -16.80
C GLY A 579 10.81 8.32 -15.32
N THR A 580 10.89 9.63 -15.03
CA THR A 580 10.75 10.21 -13.68
C THR A 580 9.59 11.20 -13.56
N HIS A 581 9.00 11.65 -14.69
CA HIS A 581 7.93 12.66 -14.73
C HIS A 581 6.77 12.19 -15.62
N HIS A 582 6.27 10.97 -15.39
CA HIS A 582 5.24 10.33 -16.21
C HIS A 582 3.79 10.69 -15.83
N TYR A 583 3.57 11.71 -15.01
CA TYR A 583 2.24 12.16 -14.58
C TYR A 583 1.55 13.13 -15.57
N ASN A 584 2.26 13.59 -16.62
CA ASN A 584 1.67 14.46 -17.61
C ASN A 584 0.89 13.64 -18.66
N LYS A 585 -0.43 13.61 -18.55
CA LYS A 585 -1.32 12.85 -19.44
C LYS A 585 -1.23 13.23 -20.92
N GLU A 586 -0.91 14.48 -21.23
CA GLU A 586 -0.87 14.95 -22.63
C GLU A 586 0.28 14.36 -23.44
N CYS A 587 1.39 14.00 -22.78
CA CYS A 587 2.57 13.46 -23.46
C CYS A 587 2.30 12.08 -24.10
N PHE A 588 1.41 11.27 -23.53
CA PHE A 588 1.11 9.92 -24.02
C PHE A 588 0.59 9.90 -25.47
N ASN A 589 -0.05 10.99 -25.92
CA ASN A 589 -0.45 11.13 -27.32
C ASN A 589 0.74 11.10 -28.30
N GLY A 590 1.96 11.27 -27.81
CA GLY A 590 3.18 11.11 -28.61
C GLY A 590 3.31 9.74 -29.25
N ILE A 591 2.71 8.69 -28.69
CA ILE A 591 2.77 7.33 -29.23
C ILE A 591 2.19 7.22 -30.63
N TYR A 592 1.18 8.05 -30.99
CA TYR A 592 0.60 8.04 -32.32
C TYR A 592 1.58 8.48 -33.43
N LYS A 593 2.67 9.18 -33.07
CA LYS A 593 3.74 9.60 -33.99
C LYS A 593 4.74 8.49 -34.31
N VAL A 594 4.71 7.37 -33.55
CA VAL A 594 5.61 6.24 -33.76
C VAL A 594 5.14 5.42 -34.96
N ASP A 595 6.06 5.06 -35.84
CA ASP A 595 5.78 4.23 -37.01
C ASP A 595 5.20 2.87 -36.61
N ASN A 596 4.21 2.39 -37.35
CA ASN A 596 3.58 1.09 -37.12
C ASN A 596 4.59 -0.07 -37.18
N SER A 597 5.59 0.01 -38.08
CA SER A 597 6.65 -0.99 -38.14
C SER A 597 7.52 -1.04 -36.86
N THR A 598 7.78 0.09 -36.23
CA THR A 598 8.52 0.16 -34.95
C THR A 598 7.71 -0.46 -33.82
N ILE A 599 6.43 -0.09 -33.68
CA ILE A 599 5.52 -0.68 -32.68
C ILE A 599 5.45 -2.20 -32.83
N TRP A 600 5.19 -2.69 -34.06
CA TRP A 600 5.05 -4.11 -34.34
C TRP A 600 6.36 -4.88 -34.14
N GLY A 601 7.48 -4.29 -34.59
CA GLY A 601 8.83 -4.83 -34.39
C GLY A 601 9.16 -5.00 -32.90
N THR A 602 8.86 -4.02 -32.06
CA THR A 602 9.06 -4.07 -30.61
C THR A 602 8.20 -5.19 -29.97
N ARG A 603 6.91 -5.29 -30.34
CA ARG A 603 6.05 -6.36 -29.82
C ARG A 603 6.57 -7.75 -30.20
N ASN A 604 6.96 -7.93 -31.46
CA ASN A 604 7.53 -9.19 -31.94
C ASN A 604 8.84 -9.56 -31.23
N LEU A 605 9.70 -8.59 -30.98
CA LEU A 605 10.95 -8.80 -30.25
C LEU A 605 10.67 -9.27 -28.81
N LEU A 606 9.74 -8.60 -28.11
CA LEU A 606 9.41 -8.94 -26.72
C LEU A 606 8.73 -10.32 -26.62
N ARG A 607 7.84 -10.65 -27.56
CA ARG A 607 7.25 -11.98 -27.64
C ARG A 607 8.33 -13.05 -27.91
N SER A 608 9.26 -12.79 -28.80
CA SER A 608 10.40 -13.68 -29.07
C SER A 608 11.24 -13.90 -27.80
N LYS A 609 11.54 -12.84 -27.04
CA LYS A 609 12.25 -12.94 -25.76
C LYS A 609 11.50 -13.86 -24.78
N LEU A 610 10.19 -13.69 -24.62
CA LEU A 610 9.36 -14.55 -23.76
C LEU A 610 9.42 -16.02 -24.20
N ILE A 611 9.17 -16.28 -25.49
CA ILE A 611 9.15 -17.67 -26.00
C ILE A 611 10.51 -18.33 -25.85
N LYS A 612 11.61 -17.63 -26.09
CA LYS A 612 12.97 -18.12 -25.87
C LYS A 612 13.25 -18.40 -24.39
N TYR A 613 12.79 -17.51 -23.51
CA TYR A 613 12.89 -17.72 -22.06
C TYR A 613 12.16 -19.01 -21.64
N ILE A 614 10.90 -19.21 -22.10
CA ILE A 614 10.14 -20.43 -21.80
C ILE A 614 10.86 -21.68 -22.32
N LYS A 615 11.32 -21.67 -23.58
CA LYS A 615 12.05 -22.82 -24.18
C LYS A 615 13.33 -23.14 -23.41
N ARG A 616 14.04 -22.14 -22.88
CA ARG A 616 15.21 -22.33 -22.05
C ARG A 616 14.85 -22.88 -20.65
N SER A 617 13.82 -22.36 -20.01
CA SER A 617 13.32 -22.87 -18.73
C SER A 617 12.92 -24.35 -18.81
N LEU A 618 12.37 -24.80 -19.95
CA LEU A 618 12.06 -26.20 -20.22
C LEU A 618 13.31 -27.09 -20.40
N SER A 619 14.52 -26.55 -20.28
CA SER A 619 15.77 -27.32 -20.23
C SER A 619 16.26 -27.51 -18.78
N GLN A 620 15.63 -26.86 -17.81
CA GLN A 620 16.01 -26.94 -16.39
C GLN A 620 15.19 -28.05 -15.69
N PRO A 621 15.83 -28.96 -14.96
CA PRO A 621 15.15 -30.08 -14.30
C PRO A 621 14.01 -29.65 -13.36
N GLU A 622 14.19 -28.52 -12.67
CA GLU A 622 13.22 -27.99 -11.70
C GLU A 622 11.90 -27.58 -12.33
N CYS A 623 11.93 -27.20 -13.62
CA CYS A 623 10.75 -26.77 -14.39
C CYS A 623 10.07 -27.90 -15.15
N THR A 624 10.63 -29.12 -15.19
CA THR A 624 10.22 -30.18 -16.13
C THR A 624 9.81 -31.49 -15.48
N THR A 625 9.77 -31.56 -14.15
CA THR A 625 9.42 -32.79 -13.40
C THR A 625 8.09 -33.45 -13.83
N HIS A 626 7.14 -32.66 -14.30
CA HIS A 626 5.81 -33.08 -14.72
C HIS A 626 5.71 -33.37 -16.22
N TYR A 627 6.81 -33.22 -16.97
CA TYR A 627 6.86 -33.54 -18.42
C TYR A 627 7.72 -34.77 -18.72
N THR A 628 7.32 -35.57 -19.68
CA THR A 628 8.21 -36.56 -20.29
C THR A 628 9.18 -35.88 -21.29
N PRO A 629 10.35 -36.48 -21.58
CA PRO A 629 11.27 -35.91 -22.57
C PRO A 629 10.61 -35.67 -23.94
N GLN A 630 9.72 -36.54 -24.37
CA GLN A 630 8.98 -36.40 -25.64
C GLN A 630 8.03 -35.17 -25.59
N GLN A 631 7.37 -34.97 -24.47
CA GLN A 631 6.49 -33.81 -24.27
C GLN A 631 7.30 -32.51 -24.32
N ILE A 632 8.48 -32.46 -23.66
CA ILE A 632 9.37 -31.31 -23.69
C ILE A 632 9.77 -30.95 -25.14
N VAL A 633 10.19 -31.93 -25.91
CA VAL A 633 10.53 -31.72 -27.33
C VAL A 633 9.33 -31.17 -28.09
N LYS A 634 8.16 -31.83 -27.91
CA LYS A 634 6.93 -31.40 -28.58
C LYS A 634 6.51 -29.98 -28.21
N ILE A 635 6.61 -29.60 -26.95
CA ILE A 635 6.29 -28.23 -26.48
C ILE A 635 7.23 -27.25 -27.15
N LYS A 636 8.56 -27.51 -27.15
CA LYS A 636 9.56 -26.63 -27.78
C LYS A 636 9.36 -26.45 -29.28
N GLU A 637 8.91 -27.51 -30.00
CA GLU A 637 8.60 -27.45 -31.42
C GLU A 637 7.29 -26.69 -31.72
N THR A 638 6.27 -26.88 -30.86
CA THR A 638 4.92 -26.34 -31.09
C THR A 638 4.83 -24.85 -30.68
N LEU A 639 5.52 -24.45 -29.62
CA LEU A 639 5.51 -23.06 -29.12
C LEU A 639 6.22 -22.16 -30.15
N ARG A 640 5.54 -21.12 -30.64
CA ARG A 640 6.00 -20.28 -31.76
C ARG A 640 6.06 -18.80 -31.37
N GLU A 641 6.94 -18.06 -32.03
CA GLU A 641 7.15 -16.62 -31.81
C GLU A 641 6.20 -15.72 -32.63
N ASP A 642 5.51 -16.28 -33.62
CA ASP A 642 4.66 -15.60 -34.60
C ASP A 642 3.15 -15.83 -34.38
N ILE A 643 2.77 -16.49 -33.29
CA ILE A 643 1.38 -16.80 -32.95
C ILE A 643 0.88 -15.84 -31.86
N LEU A 644 -0.39 -15.43 -31.96
CA LEU A 644 -1.09 -14.67 -30.94
C LEU A 644 -0.94 -15.36 -29.58
N THR A 645 -0.32 -14.67 -28.65
CA THR A 645 0.04 -15.20 -27.33
C THR A 645 -0.75 -14.50 -26.23
N ILE A 646 -1.51 -15.28 -25.48
CA ILE A 646 -2.32 -14.79 -24.36
C ILE A 646 -1.74 -15.25 -23.04
N GLY A 647 -1.55 -14.32 -22.09
CA GLY A 647 -0.98 -14.60 -20.77
C GLY A 647 -2.02 -14.54 -19.66
N PHE A 648 -1.89 -15.48 -18.72
CA PHE A 648 -2.63 -15.47 -17.46
C PHE A 648 -1.66 -15.84 -16.33
N ALA A 649 -1.32 -14.87 -15.49
CA ALA A 649 -0.41 -15.15 -14.37
C ALA A 649 -0.79 -14.36 -13.13
N ARG A 650 -1.13 -15.11 -12.06
CA ARG A 650 -1.57 -14.55 -10.79
C ARG A 650 -1.58 -15.59 -9.67
N ARG A 651 -1.85 -15.15 -8.42
CA ARG A 651 -2.12 -16.09 -7.34
C ARG A 651 -3.38 -16.91 -7.68
N PHE A 652 -3.27 -18.22 -7.60
CA PHE A 652 -4.42 -19.12 -7.81
C PHE A 652 -5.30 -19.10 -6.56
N ALA A 653 -6.49 -18.56 -6.70
CA ALA A 653 -7.59 -18.58 -5.74
C ALA A 653 -8.89 -18.75 -6.55
N THR A 654 -9.92 -19.29 -5.95
CA THR A 654 -11.17 -19.66 -6.65
C THR A 654 -11.83 -18.48 -7.36
N TYR A 655 -11.86 -17.31 -6.71
CA TYR A 655 -12.48 -16.10 -7.27
C TYR A 655 -11.75 -15.54 -8.50
N LYS A 656 -10.47 -15.91 -8.70
CA LYS A 656 -9.68 -15.55 -9.89
C LYS A 656 -10.09 -16.33 -11.14
N ARG A 657 -10.87 -17.40 -10.96
CA ARG A 657 -11.49 -18.22 -12.00
C ARG A 657 -10.55 -18.67 -13.12
N ALA A 658 -9.36 -19.14 -12.76
CA ALA A 658 -8.33 -19.59 -13.72
C ALA A 658 -8.81 -20.73 -14.63
N ASN A 659 -9.85 -21.48 -14.20
CA ASN A 659 -10.47 -22.58 -14.94
C ASN A 659 -11.56 -22.13 -15.93
N LEU A 660 -11.94 -20.87 -15.97
CA LEU A 660 -13.06 -20.38 -16.78
C LEU A 660 -12.82 -20.63 -18.28
N LEU A 661 -11.58 -20.49 -18.74
CA LEU A 661 -11.17 -20.80 -20.11
C LEU A 661 -11.39 -22.27 -20.50
N PHE A 662 -11.51 -23.18 -19.56
CA PHE A 662 -11.66 -24.63 -19.76
C PHE A 662 -13.11 -25.09 -19.56
N ALA A 663 -14.07 -24.21 -19.54
CA ALA A 663 -15.49 -24.54 -19.36
C ALA A 663 -16.04 -25.39 -20.55
N ASP A 664 -15.62 -25.08 -21.79
CA ASP A 664 -15.91 -25.83 -23.00
C ASP A 664 -14.61 -26.19 -23.74
N ILE A 665 -14.12 -27.38 -23.50
CA ILE A 665 -12.87 -27.89 -24.08
C ILE A 665 -12.95 -28.02 -25.60
N ASN A 666 -14.11 -28.37 -26.18
CA ASN A 666 -14.26 -28.55 -27.63
C ASN A 666 -14.23 -27.18 -28.34
N ARG A 667 -14.88 -26.17 -27.76
CA ARG A 667 -14.85 -24.81 -28.31
C ARG A 667 -13.45 -24.25 -28.19
N LEU A 668 -12.79 -24.42 -27.02
CA LEU A 668 -11.41 -24.00 -26.81
C LEU A 668 -10.47 -24.66 -27.83
N ASP A 669 -10.64 -25.96 -28.11
CA ASP A 669 -9.86 -26.67 -29.14
C ASP A 669 -10.03 -26.04 -30.54
N SER A 670 -11.26 -25.73 -30.95
CA SER A 670 -11.52 -25.06 -32.22
C SER A 670 -10.91 -23.66 -32.34
N ILE A 671 -10.84 -22.93 -31.22
CA ILE A 671 -10.23 -21.60 -31.15
C ILE A 671 -8.71 -21.70 -31.28
N ILE A 672 -8.10 -22.53 -30.42
CA ILE A 672 -6.63 -22.67 -30.33
C ILE A 672 -6.06 -23.26 -31.62
N ASN A 673 -6.75 -24.22 -32.19
CA ASN A 673 -6.30 -24.96 -33.33
C ASN A 673 -6.82 -24.44 -34.68
N ASN A 674 -7.37 -23.24 -34.71
CA ASN A 674 -7.79 -22.64 -35.99
C ASN A 674 -6.57 -22.47 -36.92
N PRO A 675 -6.55 -23.07 -38.09
CA PRO A 675 -5.36 -23.05 -38.94
C PRO A 675 -5.00 -21.67 -39.48
N SER A 676 -5.98 -20.77 -39.61
CA SER A 676 -5.78 -19.38 -40.10
C SER A 676 -5.47 -18.40 -38.98
N ARG A 677 -5.87 -18.72 -37.75
CA ARG A 677 -5.80 -17.81 -36.60
C ARG A 677 -5.44 -18.56 -35.31
N PRO A 678 -4.28 -19.26 -35.29
CA PRO A 678 -3.89 -20.06 -34.13
C PRO A 678 -3.63 -19.19 -32.89
N ILE A 679 -3.94 -19.69 -31.70
CA ILE A 679 -3.70 -19.01 -30.41
C ILE A 679 -2.87 -19.92 -29.52
N GLN A 680 -1.99 -19.34 -28.70
CA GLN A 680 -1.29 -20.04 -27.64
C GLN A 680 -1.49 -19.31 -26.30
N PHE A 681 -1.58 -20.08 -25.21
CA PHE A 681 -1.80 -19.58 -23.87
C PHE A 681 -0.61 -19.90 -22.95
N ILE A 682 -0.17 -18.90 -22.19
CA ILE A 682 0.88 -19.05 -21.18
C ILE A 682 0.28 -18.79 -19.81
N PHE A 683 0.31 -19.82 -18.96
CA PHE A 683 -0.13 -19.75 -17.57
C PHE A 683 1.06 -19.76 -16.61
N ALA A 684 0.98 -18.99 -15.53
CA ALA A 684 1.90 -19.07 -14.42
C ALA A 684 1.20 -18.62 -13.12
N GLY A 685 1.77 -18.96 -11.97
CA GLY A 685 1.24 -18.51 -10.68
C GLY A 685 1.34 -19.59 -9.61
N LYS A 686 1.06 -19.20 -8.38
CA LYS A 686 1.13 -20.03 -7.19
C LYS A 686 -0.18 -20.00 -6.43
N ALA A 687 -0.54 -21.12 -5.79
CA ALA A 687 -1.58 -21.17 -4.77
C ALA A 687 -0.93 -21.13 -3.38
N HIS A 688 -1.60 -20.55 -2.39
CA HIS A 688 -1.10 -20.64 -1.01
C HIS A 688 -1.00 -22.11 -0.59
N PRO A 689 0.03 -22.52 0.18
CA PRO A 689 0.20 -23.93 0.58
C PRO A 689 -0.99 -24.53 1.33
N ALA A 690 -1.77 -23.71 2.02
CA ALA A 690 -3.02 -24.12 2.68
C ALA A 690 -4.26 -24.10 1.77
N ASP A 691 -4.20 -23.46 0.59
CA ASP A 691 -5.33 -23.34 -0.35
C ASP A 691 -5.35 -24.56 -1.31
N LYS A 692 -6.02 -25.62 -0.89
CA LYS A 692 -6.17 -26.84 -1.68
C LYS A 692 -6.96 -26.60 -2.97
N ALA A 693 -7.99 -25.77 -2.93
CA ALA A 693 -8.80 -25.45 -4.10
C ALA A 693 -7.96 -24.74 -5.18
N GLY A 694 -7.13 -23.78 -4.78
CA GLY A 694 -6.20 -23.11 -5.69
C GLY A 694 -5.15 -24.06 -6.27
N GLN A 695 -4.65 -25.02 -5.48
CA GLN A 695 -3.71 -26.06 -5.96
C GLN A 695 -4.37 -26.99 -7.00
N GLU A 696 -5.63 -27.39 -6.79
CA GLU A 696 -6.37 -28.20 -7.74
C GLU A 696 -6.61 -27.47 -9.08
N LEU A 697 -6.80 -26.14 -9.05
CA LEU A 697 -6.87 -25.35 -10.29
C LEU A 697 -5.57 -25.42 -11.09
N ILE A 698 -4.42 -25.34 -10.44
CA ILE A 698 -3.11 -25.49 -11.08
C ILE A 698 -2.98 -26.86 -11.72
N LYS A 699 -3.29 -27.92 -10.96
CA LYS A 699 -3.24 -29.31 -11.43
C LYS A 699 -4.10 -29.52 -12.67
N LYS A 700 -5.35 -29.03 -12.65
CA LYS A 700 -6.26 -29.11 -13.77
C LYS A 700 -5.73 -28.43 -15.04
N ILE A 701 -5.10 -27.27 -14.90
CA ILE A 701 -4.49 -26.58 -16.04
C ILE A 701 -3.32 -27.36 -16.60
N VAL A 702 -2.45 -27.91 -15.73
CA VAL A 702 -1.32 -28.76 -16.13
C VAL A 702 -1.82 -30.00 -16.88
N GLU A 703 -2.79 -30.73 -16.32
CA GLU A 703 -3.40 -31.90 -16.97
C GLU A 703 -4.01 -31.56 -18.34
N THR A 704 -4.76 -30.43 -18.40
CA THR A 704 -5.35 -30.01 -19.68
C THR A 704 -4.30 -29.62 -20.70
N SER A 705 -3.20 -29.00 -20.31
CA SER A 705 -2.09 -28.62 -21.19
C SER A 705 -1.37 -29.82 -21.83
N LEU A 706 -1.49 -31.00 -21.23
CA LEU A 706 -0.91 -32.26 -21.71
C LEU A 706 -1.79 -33.03 -22.67
N LEU A 707 -3.04 -32.60 -22.87
CA LEU A 707 -3.92 -33.23 -23.87
C LEU A 707 -3.33 -33.10 -25.28
N PRO A 708 -3.49 -34.12 -26.15
CA PRO A 708 -2.84 -34.13 -27.47
C PRO A 708 -3.09 -32.89 -28.34
N GLN A 709 -4.28 -32.30 -28.23
CA GLN A 709 -4.67 -31.09 -28.99
C GLN A 709 -4.06 -29.80 -28.42
N PHE A 710 -3.64 -29.78 -27.15
CA PHE A 710 -3.17 -28.56 -26.45
C PHE A 710 -1.69 -28.56 -26.15
N ILE A 711 -1.00 -29.69 -26.27
CA ILE A 711 0.42 -29.78 -25.94
C ILE A 711 1.26 -28.77 -26.73
N GLY A 712 1.99 -27.94 -26.03
CA GLY A 712 2.79 -26.83 -26.58
C GLY A 712 2.00 -25.59 -27.02
N LYS A 713 0.65 -25.64 -26.93
CA LYS A 713 -0.23 -24.47 -27.19
C LYS A 713 -0.81 -23.86 -25.92
N ILE A 714 -0.95 -24.69 -24.88
CA ILE A 714 -1.19 -24.24 -23.51
C ILE A 714 0.02 -24.67 -22.69
N VAL A 715 0.71 -23.71 -22.07
CA VAL A 715 1.93 -23.98 -21.31
C VAL A 715 1.77 -23.39 -19.91
N PHE A 716 2.04 -24.18 -18.88
CA PHE A 716 2.15 -23.72 -17.50
C PHE A 716 3.61 -23.57 -17.10
N ILE A 717 4.00 -22.39 -16.62
CA ILE A 717 5.36 -22.11 -16.15
C ILE A 717 5.37 -22.19 -14.63
N PRO A 718 6.03 -23.17 -14.01
CA PRO A 718 6.15 -23.26 -12.57
C PRO A 718 7.15 -22.24 -12.00
N GLY A 719 7.09 -22.01 -10.68
CA GLY A 719 8.07 -21.18 -10.01
C GLY A 719 7.85 -19.67 -10.19
N TYR A 720 6.60 -19.25 -10.48
CA TYR A 720 6.27 -17.84 -10.73
C TYR A 720 6.91 -16.88 -9.74
N ASP A 721 7.66 -15.92 -10.27
CA ASP A 721 8.36 -14.87 -9.55
C ASP A 721 8.35 -13.54 -10.35
N MET A 722 9.05 -12.50 -9.85
CA MET A 722 9.11 -11.20 -10.53
C MET A 722 9.78 -11.28 -11.92
N THR A 723 10.67 -12.23 -12.16
CA THR A 723 11.34 -12.40 -13.45
C THR A 723 10.37 -12.97 -14.47
N ILE A 724 9.68 -14.06 -14.13
CA ILE A 724 8.63 -14.63 -14.99
C ILE A 724 7.53 -13.60 -15.24
N ALA A 725 7.15 -12.85 -14.19
CA ALA A 725 6.18 -11.77 -14.32
C ALA A 725 6.60 -10.73 -15.37
N LYS A 726 7.85 -10.24 -15.31
CA LYS A 726 8.39 -9.29 -16.29
C LYS A 726 8.34 -9.83 -17.72
N TYR A 727 8.85 -11.05 -17.94
CA TYR A 727 8.82 -11.66 -19.27
C TYR A 727 7.40 -11.81 -19.80
N MET A 728 6.44 -12.19 -18.96
CA MET A 728 5.05 -12.39 -19.39
C MET A 728 4.35 -11.08 -19.72
N ILE A 729 4.36 -10.08 -18.79
CA ILE A 729 3.69 -8.80 -19.02
C ILE A 729 4.30 -7.98 -20.15
N GLN A 730 5.56 -8.24 -20.49
CA GLN A 730 6.25 -7.60 -21.62
C GLN A 730 6.04 -8.35 -22.93
N GLY A 731 5.94 -9.69 -22.89
CA GLY A 731 6.06 -10.55 -24.05
C GLY A 731 4.75 -11.09 -24.62
N VAL A 732 3.67 -11.21 -23.85
CA VAL A 732 2.38 -11.66 -24.38
C VAL A 732 1.68 -10.56 -25.17
N ASP A 733 0.74 -10.90 -26.04
CA ASP A 733 -0.01 -9.93 -26.82
C ASP A 733 -1.26 -9.44 -26.08
N VAL A 734 -1.88 -10.34 -25.31
CA VAL A 734 -3.06 -10.07 -24.48
C VAL A 734 -2.81 -10.58 -23.07
N TRP A 735 -3.14 -9.74 -22.08
CA TRP A 735 -3.13 -10.08 -20.68
C TRP A 735 -4.55 -10.31 -20.20
N MET A 736 -4.86 -11.56 -19.80
CA MET A 736 -6.20 -11.95 -19.42
C MET A 736 -6.39 -11.98 -17.91
N ASN A 737 -7.49 -11.37 -17.44
CA ASN A 737 -7.98 -11.41 -16.06
C ASN A 737 -9.49 -11.65 -16.06
N ASN A 738 -9.93 -12.61 -15.26
CA ASN A 738 -11.36 -12.96 -15.20
C ASN A 738 -11.84 -13.20 -13.75
N PRO A 739 -11.60 -12.21 -12.83
CA PRO A 739 -12.05 -12.38 -11.45
C PRO A 739 -13.58 -12.40 -11.35
N THR A 740 -14.09 -12.93 -10.24
CA THR A 740 -15.50 -12.71 -9.85
C THR A 740 -15.62 -11.28 -9.33
N ARG A 741 -16.45 -10.48 -9.95
CA ARG A 741 -16.69 -9.10 -9.51
C ARG A 741 -17.56 -9.08 -8.24
N PRO A 742 -17.29 -8.21 -7.25
CA PRO A 742 -16.24 -7.18 -7.15
C PRO A 742 -15.03 -7.63 -6.30
N MET A 743 -14.53 -8.85 -6.49
CA MET A 743 -13.51 -9.45 -5.61
C MET A 743 -12.06 -9.10 -5.97
N GLU A 744 -11.82 -8.35 -7.05
CA GLU A 744 -10.49 -7.86 -7.41
C GLU A 744 -10.33 -6.43 -6.88
N ALA A 745 -9.54 -6.25 -5.84
CA ALA A 745 -9.36 -4.93 -5.23
C ALA A 745 -8.71 -3.92 -6.19
N SER A 746 -7.71 -4.35 -6.95
CA SER A 746 -7.03 -3.47 -7.93
C SER A 746 -6.63 -4.23 -9.19
N GLY A 747 -5.68 -5.17 -9.14
CA GLY A 747 -5.24 -5.95 -10.30
C GLY A 747 -4.11 -5.30 -11.10
N THR A 748 -3.06 -4.82 -10.41
CA THR A 748 -1.93 -4.05 -11.01
C THR A 748 -1.16 -4.76 -12.13
N SER A 749 -1.36 -6.07 -12.34
CA SER A 749 -0.72 -6.80 -13.45
C SER A 749 -1.18 -6.30 -14.83
N GLY A 750 -2.45 -5.88 -14.93
CA GLY A 750 -2.99 -5.25 -16.14
C GLY A 750 -2.32 -3.92 -16.44
N GLU A 751 -2.13 -3.08 -15.41
CA GLU A 751 -1.42 -1.80 -15.53
C GLU A 751 0.02 -2.00 -16.07
N LYS A 752 0.73 -2.98 -15.52
CA LYS A 752 2.09 -3.35 -15.99
C LYS A 752 2.10 -3.84 -17.44
N ALA A 753 1.08 -4.56 -17.85
CA ALA A 753 0.94 -5.06 -19.22
C ALA A 753 0.71 -3.92 -20.22
N VAL A 754 -0.22 -3.02 -19.93
CA VAL A 754 -0.55 -1.91 -20.87
C VAL A 754 0.61 -0.95 -21.11
N MET A 755 1.48 -0.74 -20.11
CA MET A 755 2.73 0.03 -20.25
C MET A 755 3.68 -0.55 -21.32
N ASN A 756 3.56 -1.84 -21.60
CA ASN A 756 4.36 -2.56 -22.58
C ASN A 756 3.61 -2.79 -23.90
N GLY A 757 2.50 -2.08 -24.13
CA GLY A 757 1.68 -2.25 -25.33
C GLY A 757 1.01 -3.64 -25.41
N VAL A 758 0.77 -4.27 -24.28
CA VAL A 758 0.02 -5.53 -24.15
C VAL A 758 -1.43 -5.17 -23.83
N MET A 759 -2.37 -5.64 -24.62
CA MET A 759 -3.77 -5.33 -24.41
C MET A 759 -4.32 -6.04 -23.19
N HIS A 760 -5.06 -5.32 -22.36
CA HIS A 760 -5.74 -5.91 -21.23
C HIS A 760 -7.11 -6.43 -21.62
N PHE A 761 -7.41 -7.68 -21.25
CA PHE A 761 -8.69 -8.34 -21.45
C PHE A 761 -9.19 -8.85 -20.09
N SER A 762 -10.20 -8.18 -19.54
CA SER A 762 -10.63 -8.46 -18.17
C SER A 762 -12.13 -8.24 -17.96
N VAL A 763 -12.64 -8.83 -16.89
CA VAL A 763 -13.87 -8.37 -16.25
C VAL A 763 -13.65 -6.93 -15.80
N LEU A 764 -14.70 -6.10 -15.85
CA LEU A 764 -14.68 -4.72 -15.31
C LEU A 764 -14.70 -4.79 -13.77
N ASP A 765 -13.52 -4.99 -13.20
CA ASP A 765 -13.28 -5.10 -11.76
C ASP A 765 -11.93 -4.45 -11.43
N GLY A 766 -11.75 -4.03 -10.16
CA GLY A 766 -10.55 -3.34 -9.72
C GLY A 766 -10.25 -2.08 -10.56
N TRP A 767 -8.99 -1.89 -10.93
CA TRP A 767 -8.54 -0.72 -11.70
C TRP A 767 -9.18 -0.64 -13.10
N TRP A 768 -9.58 -1.79 -13.69
CA TRP A 768 -10.09 -1.81 -15.06
C TRP A 768 -11.45 -1.11 -15.21
N VAL A 769 -12.19 -0.91 -14.11
CA VAL A 769 -13.40 -0.07 -14.10
C VAL A 769 -13.08 1.40 -14.44
N GLU A 770 -11.92 1.87 -14.02
CA GLU A 770 -11.45 3.24 -14.22
C GLU A 770 -10.61 3.36 -15.50
N GLY A 771 -9.80 2.33 -15.79
CA GLY A 771 -8.83 2.33 -16.88
C GLY A 771 -9.37 1.89 -18.23
N TYR A 772 -10.52 1.21 -18.28
CA TYR A 772 -11.06 0.73 -19.56
C TYR A 772 -11.51 1.89 -20.45
N GLN A 773 -11.01 1.87 -21.67
CA GLN A 773 -11.43 2.76 -22.74
C GLN A 773 -11.74 1.94 -23.99
N GLU A 774 -12.80 2.26 -24.69
CA GLU A 774 -13.15 1.59 -25.94
C GLU A 774 -12.00 1.74 -26.96
N GLY A 775 -11.63 0.60 -27.57
CA GLY A 775 -10.52 0.51 -28.51
C GLY A 775 -9.13 0.48 -27.87
N ALA A 776 -9.02 0.33 -26.54
CA ALA A 776 -7.76 0.22 -25.80
C ALA A 776 -7.64 -1.10 -25.01
N GLY A 777 -8.30 -2.13 -25.45
CA GLY A 777 -8.38 -3.44 -24.79
C GLY A 777 -9.81 -3.98 -24.85
N TRP A 778 -10.06 -5.05 -24.09
CA TRP A 778 -11.39 -5.68 -24.07
C TRP A 778 -11.90 -5.84 -22.64
N ALA A 779 -13.20 -5.64 -22.47
CA ALA A 779 -13.89 -5.86 -21.22
C ALA A 779 -15.06 -6.83 -21.40
N LEU A 780 -15.30 -7.66 -20.39
CA LEU A 780 -16.56 -8.40 -20.34
C LEU A 780 -17.68 -7.42 -19.99
N PRO A 781 -18.81 -7.44 -20.71
CA PRO A 781 -19.92 -6.51 -20.47
C PRO A 781 -20.48 -6.63 -19.06
N LEU A 782 -20.89 -5.50 -18.49
CA LEU A 782 -21.48 -5.40 -17.16
C LEU A 782 -22.98 -5.68 -17.09
N GLU A 783 -23.59 -6.08 -18.18
CA GLU A 783 -25.03 -5.99 -18.38
C GLU A 783 -25.86 -6.63 -17.29
N ASN A 784 -25.39 -7.71 -16.64
CA ASN A 784 -26.01 -8.28 -15.44
C ASN A 784 -25.02 -9.13 -14.65
N THR A 785 -24.95 -8.96 -13.34
CA THR A 785 -24.44 -9.96 -12.41
C THR A 785 -25.59 -10.83 -11.94
N TYR A 786 -25.44 -12.14 -12.08
CA TYR A 786 -26.45 -13.11 -11.65
C TYR A 786 -26.07 -13.69 -10.30
N ASP A 787 -27.04 -13.90 -9.43
CA ASP A 787 -26.84 -14.49 -8.11
C ASP A 787 -26.41 -15.96 -8.15
N ASP A 788 -26.66 -16.67 -9.28
CA ASP A 788 -26.16 -18.01 -9.52
C ASP A 788 -24.72 -17.97 -10.08
N PRO A 789 -23.69 -18.32 -9.27
CA PRO A 789 -22.29 -18.28 -9.71
C PRO A 789 -22.01 -19.25 -10.88
N LYS A 790 -22.76 -20.35 -10.99
CA LYS A 790 -22.57 -21.31 -12.07
C LYS A 790 -23.02 -20.73 -13.40
N PHE A 791 -24.20 -20.15 -13.42
CA PHE A 791 -24.74 -19.49 -14.61
C PHE A 791 -23.89 -18.29 -15.02
N GLN A 792 -23.43 -17.48 -14.06
CA GLN A 792 -22.48 -16.38 -14.34
C GLN A 792 -21.19 -16.89 -14.98
N ASN A 793 -20.62 -17.98 -14.47
CA ASN A 793 -19.41 -18.57 -15.06
C ASN A 793 -19.62 -19.11 -16.48
N GLU A 794 -20.76 -19.73 -16.76
CA GLU A 794 -21.11 -20.22 -18.10
C GLU A 794 -21.25 -19.05 -19.09
N LEU A 795 -21.90 -17.97 -18.68
CA LEU A 795 -22.08 -16.77 -19.48
C LEU A 795 -20.74 -16.06 -19.76
N ASP A 796 -19.93 -15.86 -18.71
CA ASP A 796 -18.62 -15.23 -18.84
C ASP A 796 -17.68 -16.06 -19.73
N ALA A 797 -17.67 -17.38 -19.59
CA ALA A 797 -16.90 -18.27 -20.46
C ALA A 797 -17.33 -18.16 -21.93
N ALA A 798 -18.63 -18.18 -22.18
CA ALA A 798 -19.17 -18.03 -23.53
C ALA A 798 -18.78 -16.68 -24.15
N THR A 799 -18.80 -15.61 -23.36
CA THR A 799 -18.41 -14.26 -23.75
C THR A 799 -16.92 -14.17 -24.04
N ILE A 800 -16.06 -14.80 -23.20
CA ILE A 800 -14.62 -14.87 -23.44
C ILE A 800 -14.35 -15.55 -24.79
N TYR A 801 -14.95 -16.70 -25.05
CA TYR A 801 -14.79 -17.38 -26.34
C TYR A 801 -15.25 -16.53 -27.50
N ASN A 802 -16.40 -15.89 -27.39
CA ASN A 802 -16.92 -15.01 -28.44
C ASN A 802 -15.97 -13.85 -28.78
N ILE A 803 -15.42 -13.18 -27.78
CA ILE A 803 -14.44 -12.09 -27.95
C ILE A 803 -13.14 -12.62 -28.58
N LEU A 804 -12.68 -13.82 -28.17
CA LEU A 804 -11.49 -14.44 -28.77
C LEU A 804 -11.70 -14.79 -30.24
N GLU A 805 -12.85 -15.35 -30.59
CA GLU A 805 -13.19 -15.82 -31.94
C GLU A 805 -13.47 -14.67 -32.92
N ASN A 806 -14.21 -13.64 -32.46
CA ASN A 806 -14.80 -12.64 -33.34
C ASN A 806 -14.10 -11.26 -33.29
N ASP A 807 -13.37 -10.97 -32.22
CA ASP A 807 -12.71 -9.66 -32.05
C ASP A 807 -11.19 -9.79 -32.04
N ILE A 808 -10.63 -10.52 -31.05
CA ILE A 808 -9.18 -10.55 -30.80
C ILE A 808 -8.43 -11.28 -31.93
N ALA A 809 -8.76 -12.53 -32.23
CA ALA A 809 -8.02 -13.29 -33.25
C ALA A 809 -8.20 -12.71 -34.66
N PRO A 810 -9.42 -12.31 -35.08
CA PRO A 810 -9.56 -11.64 -36.39
C PRO A 810 -8.72 -10.37 -36.52
N LEU A 811 -8.70 -9.54 -35.49
CA LEU A 811 -7.97 -8.27 -35.51
C LEU A 811 -6.45 -8.49 -35.57
N TYR A 812 -5.94 -9.45 -34.80
CA TYR A 812 -4.50 -9.80 -34.78
C TYR A 812 -4.00 -10.30 -36.13
N TYR A 813 -4.77 -11.15 -36.83
CA TYR A 813 -4.40 -11.76 -38.08
C TYR A 813 -4.85 -10.98 -39.35
N ASN A 814 -5.43 -9.79 -39.17
CA ASN A 814 -5.83 -8.92 -40.29
C ASN A 814 -4.66 -8.06 -40.75
N TYR A 815 -3.79 -8.67 -41.56
CA TYR A 815 -2.64 -7.99 -42.11
C TYR A 815 -3.02 -7.16 -43.34
N ASN A 816 -2.60 -5.90 -43.36
CA ASN A 816 -2.73 -5.04 -44.54
C ASN A 816 -1.80 -5.53 -45.66
N PRO A 817 -2.33 -5.86 -46.85
CA PRO A 817 -1.52 -6.43 -47.92
C PRO A 817 -0.47 -5.47 -48.48
N LYS A 818 -0.56 -4.15 -48.21
CA LYS A 818 0.37 -3.15 -48.73
C LYS A 818 1.66 -3.05 -47.91
N ASN A 819 1.54 -3.14 -46.61
CA ASN A 819 2.70 -2.97 -45.69
C ASN A 819 3.02 -4.24 -44.89
N LEU A 820 2.20 -5.27 -44.97
CA LEU A 820 2.32 -6.54 -44.23
C LEU A 820 2.30 -6.35 -42.72
N LEU A 821 1.54 -5.36 -42.23
CA LEU A 821 1.35 -5.06 -40.82
C LEU A 821 -0.12 -5.24 -40.42
N PRO A 822 -0.40 -5.65 -39.19
CA PRO A 822 -1.77 -5.69 -38.63
C PRO A 822 -2.15 -4.28 -38.11
N ASP A 823 -2.41 -3.35 -39.03
CA ASP A 823 -2.61 -1.94 -38.70
C ASP A 823 -3.69 -1.71 -37.63
N GLY A 824 -4.83 -2.43 -37.71
CA GLY A 824 -5.87 -2.33 -36.69
C GLY A 824 -5.42 -2.79 -35.31
N TRP A 825 -4.61 -3.84 -35.22
CA TRP A 825 -4.02 -4.30 -33.99
C TRP A 825 -3.05 -3.28 -33.38
N ILE A 826 -2.21 -2.69 -34.26
CA ILE A 826 -1.23 -1.66 -33.87
C ILE A 826 -1.95 -0.39 -33.37
N GLU A 827 -3.09 -0.05 -33.93
CA GLU A 827 -3.91 1.04 -33.46
C GLU A 827 -4.41 0.81 -32.03
N VAL A 828 -4.88 -0.41 -31.72
CA VAL A 828 -5.26 -0.77 -30.35
C VAL A 828 -4.06 -0.71 -29.41
N ILE A 829 -2.85 -1.13 -29.81
CA ILE A 829 -1.63 -0.98 -29.01
C ILE A 829 -1.38 0.49 -28.69
N LYS A 830 -1.46 1.37 -29.69
CA LYS A 830 -1.26 2.81 -29.48
C LYS A 830 -2.32 3.40 -28.56
N ASN A 831 -3.57 3.00 -28.72
CA ASN A 831 -4.67 3.42 -27.85
C ASN A 831 -4.44 2.94 -26.39
N THR A 832 -3.99 1.70 -26.21
CA THR A 832 -3.69 1.12 -24.89
C THR A 832 -2.62 1.92 -24.14
N ILE A 833 -1.62 2.44 -24.87
CA ILE A 833 -0.55 3.26 -24.28
C ILE A 833 -1.00 4.71 -24.08
N ALA A 834 -1.82 5.25 -24.99
CA ALA A 834 -2.22 6.66 -24.98
C ALA A 834 -3.33 6.98 -23.99
N LYS A 835 -4.27 6.07 -23.80
CA LYS A 835 -5.50 6.27 -23.02
C LYS A 835 -5.38 5.69 -21.62
#